data_9fc9fda149078db33ab53efe029fa072
#
_entry.id   9fc9fda149078db33ab53efe029fa072
#
_cell.length_a   1.000
_cell.length_b   1.000
_cell.length_c   1.000
_cell.angle_alpha   90.00
_cell.angle_beta   90.00
_cell.angle_gamma   90.00
#
_symmetry.space_group_name_H-M   'P 1'
#
loop_
_entity.id
_entity.type
_entity.pdbx_description
1 polymer ?
#
loop_
_entity_poly.entity_id
_entity_poly.type
_entity_poly.pdbx_seq_one_letter_code
_entity_poly.pdbx_strand_id
1 'polypeptide(L)'
;MLPETIISSRSDPPWLQQAISQLVAGRLCAASLLCEPAYRRDPNDGACRTFADRLLATVEADCVAFRSAATEEAFVRLRRTRWEIVEALVTLGPDSLPGSWNLFARVHAALLGTGIRDFTRTTSEDEVLGRLKTRLISNSTQPVAPGALLSAMLLGRNFELPMVRGIEELPQWLRQIYFMELLASPTVFNRIGEAERYVDYLEDLTKYVHERRVRTPGAGDDPVIAELAALYAAYATPIQAYFSSRNLRSLYQKRGEIVSAFMLARGVMTLATFPPESSPSERKIKLGIFAQHFSPHTETYFTLSHFEHLDRARFDVTLYAIGWSDQPLERYCVSRADRLVMLHPTEVPSQIQRIREDRLDILLISSNMTAVSNVALFLGSARLARIQVASVSSPVTSGARHVDVMLSAEWNEPEHDAPLHYTEHLERLPGSINYYAYQHDRDPATIDVSRARFGIAAEALVFFSGANFFKILPELSETWARILAAVPGSVLLLMPFNPNWSSSYQRRPFIKRIEEQLRAHGVSSQRLRIIDAVPSRADVHRVIAIADVYLDAFPFAGACSMLDSILAMVPAVVRRGRVGRSNHGAALMQMVGLDEQSCDSEAEYVAKSIALATDGTERRRIQGRLHELAQAIVPVYYDTPLFASRVGAAFESLNQRYNSRYSRLAADGMALRRSLQRTAGRVIGANIELNALTDLGIVNLLIEPYFRDQRIDRPRCMVDVGACHGAMAAPLLAQGWCAELLEPDPAAREVLERSLAGYAAQFRVHAVAAGRQSADAVEFHQSSIQGLSGLGESPFGATASVLRVPSITLKDFLAQREITDLDFLKIDAEGYDFDVMESLDFHRVKPELVLIEYGAHFSRQTPAAVNAAIANMAARGYGALVFGYSDDGNFKRARWVYRLTELWIDPPTVTQDEASFGNILFYPTGNTRMLITLQVLLDTCDSPSEVWADAPSD
;
A
#
# COMPACT_ATOMS: atom_id res chain seq x y z
N MET A 1 -3.06 19.63 -44.48
CA MET A 1 -4.44 19.73 -45.01
C MET A 1 -5.34 19.16 -43.94
N LEU A 2 -6.34 19.93 -43.46
CA LEU A 2 -7.36 19.44 -42.54
C LEU A 2 -8.22 18.39 -43.28
N PRO A 3 -8.69 17.32 -42.61
CA PRO A 3 -9.51 16.33 -43.27
C PRO A 3 -10.78 16.93 -43.86
N GLU A 4 -11.27 16.44 -45.01
CA GLU A 4 -12.49 16.89 -45.71
C GLU A 4 -13.77 16.86 -44.87
N THR A 5 -13.72 16.27 -43.69
CA THR A 5 -14.80 16.17 -42.69
C THR A 5 -15.17 17.48 -41.97
N ILE A 6 -14.47 18.61 -42.25
CA ILE A 6 -14.69 19.90 -41.54
C ILE A 6 -15.64 20.86 -42.30
N ILE A 7 -16.22 20.46 -43.41
CA ILE A 7 -17.10 21.36 -44.21
C ILE A 7 -18.52 21.38 -43.60
N SER A 8 -19.09 22.57 -43.33
CA SER A 8 -20.48 22.71 -42.87
C SER A 8 -21.45 22.35 -44.02
N SER A 9 -22.56 21.67 -43.64
CA SER A 9 -23.67 21.46 -44.56
C SER A 9 -24.50 22.74 -44.72
N ARG A 10 -25.09 22.96 -45.92
CA ARG A 10 -26.08 24.06 -46.14
C ARG A 10 -27.32 23.95 -45.23
N SER A 11 -27.59 22.80 -44.66
CA SER A 11 -28.70 22.55 -43.74
C SER A 11 -28.34 22.78 -42.27
N ASP A 12 -27.09 23.07 -41.96
CA ASP A 12 -26.66 23.33 -40.56
C ASP A 12 -27.17 24.68 -40.07
N PRO A 13 -27.50 24.81 -38.75
CA PRO A 13 -27.90 26.09 -38.17
C PRO A 13 -26.84 27.19 -38.42
N PRO A 14 -27.23 28.46 -38.58
CA PRO A 14 -26.29 29.56 -38.86
C PRO A 14 -25.15 29.69 -37.84
N TRP A 15 -25.42 29.45 -36.54
CA TRP A 15 -24.39 29.49 -35.51
C TRP A 15 -23.37 28.36 -35.68
N LEU A 16 -23.81 27.15 -36.10
CA LEU A 16 -22.94 26.01 -36.34
C LEU A 16 -22.01 26.27 -37.53
N GLN A 17 -22.54 26.84 -38.61
CA GLN A 17 -21.74 27.22 -39.79
C GLN A 17 -20.66 28.24 -39.42
N GLN A 18 -21.01 29.26 -38.61
CA GLN A 18 -20.05 30.24 -38.11
C GLN A 18 -19.01 29.60 -37.18
N ALA A 19 -19.43 28.76 -36.24
CA ALA A 19 -18.52 28.07 -35.32
C ALA A 19 -17.54 27.18 -36.10
N ILE A 20 -18.00 26.42 -37.10
CA ILE A 20 -17.13 25.60 -37.97
C ILE A 20 -16.13 26.48 -38.71
N SER A 21 -16.56 27.63 -39.24
CA SER A 21 -15.65 28.55 -39.90
C SER A 21 -14.54 29.06 -38.97
N GLN A 22 -14.86 29.31 -37.68
CA GLN A 22 -13.85 29.65 -36.67
C GLN A 22 -12.91 28.47 -36.35
N LEU A 23 -13.44 27.23 -36.28
CA LEU A 23 -12.59 26.05 -36.10
C LEU A 23 -11.57 25.88 -37.23
N VAL A 24 -12.03 26.02 -38.50
CA VAL A 24 -11.16 25.92 -39.68
C VAL A 24 -10.10 27.00 -39.65
N ALA A 25 -10.43 28.20 -39.16
CA ALA A 25 -9.47 29.30 -38.96
C ALA A 25 -8.53 29.13 -37.76
N GLY A 26 -8.65 28.03 -37.02
CA GLY A 26 -7.86 27.75 -35.81
C GLY A 26 -8.20 28.66 -34.60
N ARG A 27 -9.40 29.26 -34.58
CA ARG A 27 -9.90 30.13 -33.51
C ARG A 27 -10.89 29.34 -32.65
N LEU A 28 -10.37 28.39 -31.83
CA LEU A 28 -11.18 27.42 -31.08
C LEU A 28 -11.97 28.10 -29.96
N CYS A 29 -11.41 29.13 -29.33
CA CYS A 29 -12.10 29.93 -28.32
C CYS A 29 -13.36 30.59 -28.90
N ALA A 30 -13.21 31.33 -30.00
CA ALA A 30 -14.31 31.99 -30.67
C ALA A 30 -15.38 30.99 -31.15
N ALA A 31 -14.96 29.86 -31.67
CA ALA A 31 -15.86 28.77 -32.08
C ALA A 31 -16.67 28.21 -30.91
N SER A 32 -16.03 27.97 -29.77
CA SER A 32 -16.67 27.44 -28.55
C SER A 32 -17.69 28.42 -27.96
N LEU A 33 -17.37 29.72 -27.96
CA LEU A 33 -18.27 30.77 -27.46
C LEU A 33 -19.50 30.93 -28.36
N LEU A 34 -19.41 30.73 -29.66
CA LEU A 34 -20.56 30.73 -30.57
C LEU A 34 -21.50 29.54 -30.33
N CYS A 35 -20.99 28.42 -29.86
CA CYS A 35 -21.75 27.23 -29.55
C CYS A 35 -22.44 27.27 -28.18
N GLU A 36 -21.93 28.06 -27.23
CA GLU A 36 -22.36 28.05 -25.83
C GLU A 36 -23.88 28.29 -25.65
N PRO A 37 -24.57 29.27 -26.31
CA PRO A 37 -25.99 29.49 -26.13
C PRO A 37 -26.87 28.31 -26.61
N ALA A 38 -26.38 27.50 -27.56
CA ALA A 38 -27.08 26.31 -28.03
C ALA A 38 -26.90 25.15 -27.02
N TYR A 39 -25.70 24.95 -26.53
CA TYR A 39 -25.40 23.98 -25.46
C TYR A 39 -26.16 24.26 -24.16
N ARG A 40 -26.31 25.50 -23.79
CA ARG A 40 -27.09 25.92 -22.60
C ARG A 40 -28.58 25.54 -22.72
N ARG A 41 -29.13 25.55 -23.95
CA ARG A 41 -30.55 25.19 -24.22
C ARG A 41 -30.74 23.68 -24.25
N ASP A 42 -29.94 22.99 -25.04
CA ASP A 42 -29.98 21.53 -25.16
C ASP A 42 -28.59 20.95 -25.57
N PRO A 43 -27.83 20.43 -24.62
CA PRO A 43 -26.51 19.84 -24.90
C PRO A 43 -26.59 18.56 -25.74
N ASN A 44 -27.78 17.94 -25.87
CA ASN A 44 -28.03 16.74 -26.64
C ASN A 44 -28.51 17.00 -28.07
N ASP A 45 -28.72 18.27 -28.44
CA ASP A 45 -29.08 18.63 -29.81
C ASP A 45 -28.04 18.12 -30.82
N GLY A 46 -28.54 17.68 -31.98
CA GLY A 46 -27.69 17.10 -33.02
C GLY A 46 -26.59 18.03 -33.55
N ALA A 47 -26.91 19.35 -33.65
CA ALA A 47 -25.92 20.36 -34.05
C ALA A 47 -24.84 20.57 -33.00
N CYS A 48 -25.21 20.52 -31.70
CA CYS A 48 -24.26 20.60 -30.59
C CYS A 48 -23.30 19.41 -30.58
N ARG A 49 -23.82 18.18 -30.79
CA ARG A 49 -22.97 16.98 -30.92
C ARG A 49 -22.02 17.07 -32.11
N THR A 50 -22.55 17.50 -33.27
CA THR A 50 -21.71 17.70 -34.47
C THR A 50 -20.57 18.66 -34.22
N PHE A 51 -20.81 19.76 -33.51
CA PHE A 51 -19.76 20.71 -33.15
C PHE A 51 -18.74 20.08 -32.19
N ALA A 52 -19.22 19.37 -31.15
CA ALA A 52 -18.37 18.69 -30.17
C ALA A 52 -17.39 17.71 -30.83
N ASP A 53 -17.90 16.87 -31.73
CA ASP A 53 -17.08 15.89 -32.44
C ASP A 53 -16.05 16.55 -33.37
N ARG A 54 -16.40 17.67 -34.02
CA ARG A 54 -15.46 18.43 -34.86
C ARG A 54 -14.40 19.16 -34.05
N LEU A 55 -14.76 19.76 -32.93
CA LEU A 55 -13.79 20.39 -32.01
C LEU A 55 -12.80 19.37 -31.51
N LEU A 56 -13.31 18.21 -31.07
CA LEU A 56 -12.47 17.12 -30.60
C LEU A 56 -11.53 16.62 -31.71
N ALA A 57 -12.06 16.34 -32.91
CA ALA A 57 -11.25 15.88 -34.03
C ALA A 57 -10.12 16.88 -34.39
N THR A 58 -10.41 18.18 -34.31
CA THR A 58 -9.40 19.23 -34.55
C THR A 58 -8.29 19.18 -33.50
N VAL A 59 -8.65 19.06 -32.23
CA VAL A 59 -7.68 18.97 -31.12
C VAL A 59 -6.91 17.64 -31.18
N GLU A 60 -7.57 16.53 -31.42
CA GLU A 60 -6.94 15.21 -31.54
C GLU A 60 -5.96 15.15 -32.72
N ALA A 61 -6.25 15.83 -33.84
CA ALA A 61 -5.31 15.93 -34.98
C ALA A 61 -4.00 16.60 -34.56
N ASP A 62 -4.06 17.68 -33.78
CA ASP A 62 -2.88 18.35 -33.25
C ASP A 62 -2.14 17.51 -32.20
N CYS A 63 -2.89 16.79 -31.33
CA CYS A 63 -2.31 15.86 -30.37
C CYS A 63 -1.59 14.69 -31.06
N VAL A 64 -2.19 14.12 -32.12
CA VAL A 64 -1.60 13.03 -32.90
C VAL A 64 -0.37 13.52 -33.65
N ALA A 65 -0.46 14.67 -34.34
CA ALA A 65 0.69 15.28 -35.05
C ALA A 65 1.87 15.53 -34.11
N PHE A 66 1.60 16.02 -32.91
CA PHE A 66 2.63 16.22 -31.90
C PHE A 66 3.28 14.90 -31.41
N ARG A 67 2.48 13.86 -31.19
CA ARG A 67 2.99 12.54 -30.74
C ARG A 67 3.75 11.79 -31.84
N SER A 68 3.27 11.85 -33.08
CA SER A 68 3.85 11.07 -34.20
C SER A 68 5.08 11.74 -34.84
N ALA A 69 5.04 13.04 -35.06
CA ALA A 69 6.10 13.73 -35.80
C ALA A 69 7.11 14.44 -34.90
N ALA A 70 6.72 14.80 -33.68
CA ALA A 70 7.53 15.53 -32.69
C ALA A 70 8.29 16.77 -33.24
N THR A 71 7.76 17.41 -34.29
CA THR A 71 8.36 18.59 -34.92
C THR A 71 8.10 19.85 -34.08
N GLU A 72 8.95 20.90 -34.27
CA GLU A 72 8.73 22.19 -33.62
C GLU A 72 7.39 22.81 -34.05
N GLU A 73 7.05 22.67 -35.34
CA GLU A 73 5.77 23.15 -35.87
C GLU A 73 4.56 22.47 -35.17
N ALA A 74 4.58 21.16 -35.00
CA ALA A 74 3.53 20.43 -34.30
C ALA A 74 3.44 20.86 -32.81
N PHE A 75 4.58 21.14 -32.18
CA PHE A 75 4.61 21.62 -30.81
C PHE A 75 4.02 23.04 -30.67
N VAL A 76 4.39 23.96 -31.54
CA VAL A 76 3.84 25.32 -31.57
C VAL A 76 2.33 25.30 -31.81
N ARG A 77 1.88 24.45 -32.73
CA ARG A 77 0.45 24.29 -33.04
C ARG A 77 -0.32 23.74 -31.84
N LEU A 78 0.15 22.67 -31.20
CA LEU A 78 -0.50 22.12 -30.00
C LEU A 78 -0.54 23.13 -28.85
N ARG A 79 0.53 23.90 -28.67
CA ARG A 79 0.60 24.97 -27.67
C ARG A 79 -0.46 26.05 -27.90
N ARG A 80 -0.65 26.45 -29.15
CA ARG A 80 -1.71 27.38 -29.56
C ARG A 80 -3.09 26.80 -29.29
N THR A 81 -3.33 25.57 -29.69
CA THR A 81 -4.59 24.84 -29.43
C THR A 81 -4.90 24.80 -27.94
N ARG A 82 -3.94 24.45 -27.07
CA ARG A 82 -4.09 24.49 -25.62
C ARG A 82 -4.46 25.89 -25.13
N TRP A 83 -3.80 26.92 -25.62
CA TRP A 83 -4.07 28.31 -25.26
C TRP A 83 -5.50 28.72 -25.58
N GLU A 84 -5.98 28.46 -26.77
CA GLU A 84 -7.36 28.72 -27.19
C GLU A 84 -8.41 28.03 -26.30
N ILE A 85 -8.13 26.81 -25.85
CA ILE A 85 -9.03 26.08 -24.91
C ILE A 85 -8.97 26.72 -23.52
N VAL A 86 -7.80 27.12 -23.03
CA VAL A 86 -7.65 27.84 -21.75
C VAL A 86 -8.48 29.13 -21.76
N GLU A 87 -8.37 29.92 -22.84
CA GLU A 87 -9.15 31.16 -23.01
C GLU A 87 -10.66 30.88 -23.02
N ALA A 88 -11.10 29.84 -23.72
CA ALA A 88 -12.52 29.44 -23.74
C ALA A 88 -13.04 29.09 -22.35
N LEU A 89 -12.32 28.27 -21.58
CA LEU A 89 -12.68 27.87 -20.23
C LEU A 89 -12.70 29.03 -19.22
N VAL A 90 -11.79 29.99 -19.36
CA VAL A 90 -11.74 31.19 -18.51
C VAL A 90 -12.90 32.15 -18.82
N THR A 91 -13.27 32.24 -20.10
CA THR A 91 -14.31 33.18 -20.57
C THR A 91 -15.73 32.67 -20.32
N LEU A 92 -15.91 31.33 -20.34
CA LEU A 92 -17.21 30.73 -20.02
C LEU A 92 -17.57 30.97 -18.56
N GLY A 93 -18.77 31.47 -18.32
CA GLY A 93 -19.27 31.71 -16.94
C GLY A 93 -19.51 30.40 -16.17
N PRO A 94 -19.57 30.49 -14.84
CA PRO A 94 -19.79 29.32 -13.99
C PRO A 94 -21.10 28.57 -14.29
N ASP A 95 -22.13 29.30 -14.77
CA ASP A 95 -23.45 28.73 -15.13
C ASP A 95 -23.44 28.01 -16.48
N SER A 96 -22.50 28.32 -17.36
CA SER A 96 -22.37 27.74 -18.71
C SER A 96 -21.56 26.46 -18.72
N LEU A 97 -20.58 26.31 -17.84
CA LEU A 97 -19.66 25.18 -17.83
C LEU A 97 -20.33 23.82 -17.54
N PRO A 98 -21.30 23.70 -16.60
CA PRO A 98 -21.94 22.40 -16.36
C PRO A 98 -22.61 21.81 -17.60
N GLY A 99 -23.31 22.65 -18.36
CA GLY A 99 -23.96 22.25 -19.63
C GLY A 99 -22.95 21.95 -20.73
N SER A 100 -21.87 22.71 -20.80
CA SER A 100 -20.83 22.59 -21.84
C SER A 100 -19.71 21.59 -21.48
N TRP A 101 -19.72 21.01 -20.30
CA TRP A 101 -18.62 20.14 -19.86
C TRP A 101 -18.44 18.89 -20.73
N ASN A 102 -19.55 18.29 -21.17
CA ASN A 102 -19.49 17.15 -22.10
C ASN A 102 -18.73 17.47 -23.41
N LEU A 103 -18.76 18.75 -23.83
CA LEU A 103 -17.96 19.24 -24.95
C LEU A 103 -16.47 19.26 -24.63
N PHE A 104 -16.10 19.79 -23.45
CA PHE A 104 -14.69 20.02 -23.12
C PHE A 104 -14.01 18.84 -22.47
N ALA A 105 -14.73 17.88 -21.86
CA ALA A 105 -14.13 16.78 -21.09
C ALA A 105 -13.12 15.96 -21.91
N ARG A 106 -13.51 15.56 -23.13
CA ARG A 106 -12.65 14.79 -24.04
C ARG A 106 -11.48 15.60 -24.57
N VAL A 107 -11.72 16.90 -24.89
CA VAL A 107 -10.69 17.85 -25.32
C VAL A 107 -9.68 18.11 -24.22
N HIS A 108 -10.14 18.34 -23.00
CA HIS A 108 -9.29 18.54 -21.83
C HIS A 108 -8.41 17.31 -21.55
N ALA A 109 -9.01 16.11 -21.53
CA ALA A 109 -8.30 14.85 -21.37
C ALA A 109 -7.28 14.59 -22.48
N ALA A 110 -7.63 14.87 -23.74
CA ALA A 110 -6.72 14.71 -24.87
C ALA A 110 -5.49 15.61 -24.76
N LEU A 111 -5.68 16.88 -24.36
CA LEU A 111 -4.57 17.83 -24.13
C LEU A 111 -3.68 17.41 -22.96
N LEU A 112 -4.27 16.99 -21.82
CA LEU A 112 -3.50 16.48 -20.68
C LEU A 112 -2.67 15.25 -21.06
N GLY A 113 -3.26 14.33 -21.82
CA GLY A 113 -2.60 13.10 -22.29
C GLY A 113 -1.44 13.31 -23.29
N THR A 114 -1.19 14.54 -23.74
CA THR A 114 -0.03 14.85 -24.59
C THR A 114 1.27 15.04 -23.81
N GLY A 115 1.21 15.28 -22.50
CA GLY A 115 2.38 15.70 -21.72
C GLY A 115 2.88 17.11 -22.01
N ILE A 116 2.06 17.97 -22.67
CA ILE A 116 2.46 19.35 -23.01
C ILE A 116 2.79 20.19 -21.75
N ARG A 117 2.27 19.82 -20.59
CA ARG A 117 2.58 20.46 -19.29
C ARG A 117 4.03 20.22 -18.83
N ASP A 118 4.67 19.18 -19.35
CA ASP A 118 6.04 18.81 -18.99
C ASP A 118 7.09 19.66 -19.73
N PHE A 119 6.67 20.54 -20.62
CA PHE A 119 7.56 21.50 -21.30
C PHE A 119 7.62 22.84 -20.56
N THR A 120 8.75 23.54 -20.71
CA THR A 120 8.93 24.89 -20.17
C THR A 120 7.85 25.83 -20.73
N ARG A 121 7.14 26.53 -19.84
CA ARG A 121 6.12 27.54 -20.22
C ARG A 121 6.76 28.79 -20.76
N THR A 122 6.01 29.55 -21.57
CA THR A 122 6.35 30.94 -21.95
C THR A 122 6.05 31.88 -20.77
N THR A 123 6.63 33.09 -20.83
CA THR A 123 6.34 34.15 -19.87
C THR A 123 4.83 34.44 -19.78
N SER A 124 4.14 34.51 -20.92
CA SER A 124 2.68 34.75 -20.94
C SER A 124 1.90 33.62 -20.32
N GLU A 125 2.29 32.37 -20.51
CA GLU A 125 1.67 31.21 -19.84
C GLU A 125 1.90 31.24 -18.32
N ASP A 126 3.10 31.61 -17.87
CA ASP A 126 3.41 31.77 -16.45
C ASP A 126 2.62 32.93 -15.81
N GLU A 127 2.44 34.06 -16.50
CA GLU A 127 1.61 35.19 -16.05
C GLU A 127 0.13 34.79 -15.90
N VAL A 128 -0.44 34.09 -16.89
CA VAL A 128 -1.83 33.60 -16.82
C VAL A 128 -1.97 32.59 -15.69
N LEU A 129 -1.05 31.63 -15.56
CA LEU A 129 -1.05 30.65 -14.48
C LEU A 129 -0.96 31.37 -13.11
N GLY A 130 -0.16 32.41 -12.97
CA GLY A 130 -0.07 33.24 -11.77
C GLY A 130 -1.40 33.86 -11.37
N ARG A 131 -2.11 34.46 -12.35
CA ARG A 131 -3.47 35.02 -12.12
C ARG A 131 -4.49 33.93 -11.73
N LEU A 132 -4.43 32.76 -12.39
CA LEU A 132 -5.31 31.63 -12.04
C LEU A 132 -5.04 31.12 -10.64
N LYS A 133 -3.78 30.96 -10.22
CA LYS A 133 -3.40 30.58 -8.85
C LYS A 133 -3.97 31.55 -7.80
N THR A 134 -3.82 32.85 -8.04
CA THR A 134 -4.39 33.87 -7.15
C THR A 134 -5.92 33.72 -7.01
N ARG A 135 -6.62 33.48 -8.12
CA ARG A 135 -8.08 33.23 -8.09
C ARG A 135 -8.46 31.97 -7.32
N LEU A 136 -7.63 30.90 -7.38
CA LEU A 136 -7.87 29.66 -6.64
C LEU A 136 -7.61 29.82 -5.13
N ILE A 137 -6.66 30.70 -4.73
CA ILE A 137 -6.34 30.97 -3.32
C ILE A 137 -7.33 31.96 -2.70
N SER A 138 -7.75 32.98 -3.44
CA SER A 138 -8.54 34.13 -2.92
C SER A 138 -9.98 33.75 -2.53
N ASN A 139 -10.44 32.55 -2.88
CA ASN A 139 -11.83 32.13 -2.77
C ASN A 139 -12.09 31.22 -1.56
N SER A 140 -11.43 31.45 -0.42
CA SER A 140 -11.72 30.70 0.82
C SER A 140 -13.18 30.88 1.33
N THR A 141 -13.92 31.86 0.79
CA THR A 141 -15.31 32.15 1.14
C THR A 141 -16.30 32.06 -0.05
N GLN A 142 -15.81 31.78 -1.27
CA GLN A 142 -16.65 31.61 -2.46
C GLN A 142 -16.32 30.29 -3.16
N PRO A 143 -17.31 29.63 -3.83
CA PRO A 143 -17.08 28.42 -4.59
C PRO A 143 -15.97 28.60 -5.62
N VAL A 144 -15.11 27.60 -5.76
CA VAL A 144 -14.04 27.60 -6.76
C VAL A 144 -14.63 27.72 -8.15
N ALA A 145 -14.14 28.70 -8.93
CA ALA A 145 -14.57 28.86 -10.31
C ALA A 145 -14.07 27.70 -11.19
N PRO A 146 -14.96 26.81 -11.69
CA PRO A 146 -14.55 25.59 -12.42
C PRO A 146 -13.65 25.87 -13.61
N GLY A 147 -13.93 26.92 -14.39
CA GLY A 147 -13.12 27.29 -15.54
C GLY A 147 -11.70 27.71 -15.19
N ALA A 148 -11.50 28.40 -14.06
CA ALA A 148 -10.18 28.74 -13.58
C ALA A 148 -9.36 27.50 -13.16
N LEU A 149 -10.02 26.54 -12.49
CA LEU A 149 -9.39 25.29 -12.08
C LEU A 149 -9.00 24.44 -13.29
N LEU A 150 -9.91 24.19 -14.22
CA LEU A 150 -9.64 23.44 -15.45
C LEU A 150 -8.55 24.08 -16.31
N SER A 151 -8.54 25.42 -16.42
CA SER A 151 -7.49 26.14 -17.15
C SER A 151 -6.13 26.03 -16.44
N ALA A 152 -6.11 26.14 -15.12
CA ALA A 152 -4.90 25.96 -14.34
C ALA A 152 -4.32 24.54 -14.50
N MET A 153 -5.18 23.52 -14.55
CA MET A 153 -4.78 22.13 -14.81
C MET A 153 -4.17 21.92 -16.21
N LEU A 154 -4.57 22.68 -17.22
CA LEU A 154 -3.97 22.62 -18.55
C LEU A 154 -2.60 23.32 -18.63
N LEU A 155 -2.32 24.30 -17.79
CA LEU A 155 -1.09 25.10 -17.80
C LEU A 155 -0.05 24.63 -16.78
N GLY A 156 -0.47 24.22 -15.58
CA GLY A 156 0.39 23.83 -14.48
C GLY A 156 0.18 22.38 -14.07
N ARG A 157 1.19 21.81 -13.40
CA ARG A 157 1.11 20.49 -12.79
C ARG A 157 0.53 20.63 -11.39
N ASN A 158 -0.06 19.55 -10.84
CA ASN A 158 -0.74 19.57 -9.55
C ASN A 158 0.08 20.20 -8.41
N PHE A 159 1.37 19.85 -8.29
CA PHE A 159 2.26 20.38 -7.24
C PHE A 159 2.69 21.86 -7.48
N GLU A 160 2.35 22.42 -8.60
CA GLU A 160 2.52 23.86 -8.87
C GLU A 160 1.27 24.65 -8.53
N LEU A 161 0.12 23.98 -8.33
CA LEU A 161 -1.18 24.60 -8.07
C LEU A 161 -1.49 24.60 -6.57
N PRO A 162 -2.23 25.61 -6.07
CA PRO A 162 -2.77 25.56 -4.72
C PRO A 162 -3.80 24.44 -4.63
N MET A 163 -3.73 23.63 -3.60
CA MET A 163 -4.71 22.58 -3.35
C MET A 163 -6.04 23.20 -2.87
N VAL A 164 -7.14 22.91 -3.57
CA VAL A 164 -8.48 23.30 -3.14
C VAL A 164 -8.89 22.41 -1.96
N ARG A 165 -9.09 23.02 -0.79
CA ARG A 165 -9.41 22.29 0.45
C ARG A 165 -10.89 22.08 0.69
N GLY A 166 -11.76 22.95 0.17
CA GLY A 166 -13.24 22.81 0.20
C GLY A 166 -13.74 21.89 -0.93
N ILE A 167 -13.23 20.66 -1.02
CA ILE A 167 -13.59 19.74 -2.12
C ILE A 167 -15.05 19.31 -2.11
N GLU A 168 -15.73 19.42 -0.98
CA GLU A 168 -17.15 19.14 -0.79
C GLU A 168 -18.03 20.13 -1.59
N GLU A 169 -17.54 21.34 -1.75
CA GLU A 169 -18.25 22.42 -2.48
C GLU A 169 -18.07 22.29 -4.01
N LEU A 170 -17.14 21.44 -4.47
CA LEU A 170 -16.94 21.23 -5.89
C LEU A 170 -18.15 20.54 -6.52
N PRO A 171 -18.62 20.98 -7.70
CA PRO A 171 -19.67 20.29 -8.45
C PRO A 171 -19.31 18.84 -8.70
N GLN A 172 -20.29 17.94 -8.59
CA GLN A 172 -20.07 16.48 -8.75
C GLN A 172 -19.33 16.13 -10.06
N TRP A 173 -19.70 16.78 -11.17
CA TRP A 173 -19.08 16.54 -12.49
C TRP A 173 -17.58 16.90 -12.54
N LEU A 174 -17.10 17.78 -11.66
CA LEU A 174 -15.71 18.24 -11.60
C LEU A 174 -14.88 17.44 -10.61
N ARG A 175 -15.47 16.84 -9.58
CA ARG A 175 -14.78 16.17 -8.47
C ARG A 175 -13.83 15.08 -8.94
N GLN A 176 -14.32 14.12 -9.73
CA GLN A 176 -13.48 12.99 -10.18
C GLN A 176 -12.30 13.46 -11.00
N ILE A 177 -12.49 14.46 -11.86
CA ILE A 177 -11.42 15.03 -12.69
C ILE A 177 -10.36 15.69 -11.79
N TYR A 178 -10.81 16.47 -10.81
CA TYR A 178 -9.90 17.13 -9.89
C TYR A 178 -9.19 16.12 -8.97
N PHE A 179 -9.88 15.09 -8.49
CA PHE A 179 -9.26 14.05 -7.66
C PHE A 179 -8.18 13.29 -8.43
N MET A 180 -8.43 12.94 -9.68
CA MET A 180 -7.40 12.32 -10.52
C MET A 180 -6.23 13.27 -10.80
N GLU A 181 -6.47 14.57 -10.93
CA GLU A 181 -5.38 15.56 -11.04
C GLU A 181 -4.56 15.64 -9.75
N LEU A 182 -5.20 15.65 -8.57
CA LEU A 182 -4.49 15.61 -7.29
C LEU A 182 -3.56 14.41 -7.19
N LEU A 183 -3.95 13.26 -7.74
CA LEU A 183 -3.20 12.00 -7.69
C LEU A 183 -2.20 11.83 -8.84
N ALA A 184 -2.18 12.74 -9.81
CA ALA A 184 -1.30 12.66 -10.95
C ALA A 184 0.17 12.75 -10.53
N SER A 185 1.01 11.86 -11.07
CA SER A 185 2.46 11.87 -10.85
C SER A 185 3.15 12.58 -12.00
N PRO A 186 4.08 13.53 -11.76
CA PRO A 186 4.82 14.18 -12.83
C PRO A 186 5.73 13.18 -13.55
N THR A 187 5.79 13.27 -14.88
CA THR A 187 6.67 12.41 -15.68
C THR A 187 8.13 12.82 -15.57
N VAL A 188 8.39 14.13 -15.56
CA VAL A 188 9.73 14.72 -15.46
C VAL A 188 9.70 15.96 -14.59
N PHE A 189 10.83 16.27 -13.96
CA PHE A 189 11.08 17.55 -13.32
C PHE A 189 11.90 18.44 -14.26
N ASN A 190 11.53 19.70 -14.40
CA ASN A 190 12.13 20.62 -15.36
C ASN A 190 13.09 21.62 -14.72
N ARG A 191 12.88 21.96 -13.46
CA ARG A 191 13.66 23.00 -12.75
C ARG A 191 14.25 22.42 -11.47
N ILE A 192 15.38 22.94 -11.08
CA ILE A 192 16.02 22.64 -9.79
C ILE A 192 15.04 22.88 -8.64
N GLY A 193 14.99 21.98 -7.69
CA GLY A 193 14.10 21.99 -6.53
C GLY A 193 12.66 21.52 -6.78
N GLU A 194 12.30 21.10 -7.99
CA GLU A 194 10.94 20.60 -8.25
C GLU A 194 10.66 19.26 -7.59
N ALA A 195 11.63 18.38 -7.47
CA ALA A 195 11.47 17.11 -6.77
C ALA A 195 11.12 17.32 -5.29
N GLU A 196 11.78 18.26 -4.63
CA GLU A 196 11.51 18.62 -3.24
C GLU A 196 10.11 19.24 -3.06
N ARG A 197 9.72 20.15 -3.96
CA ARG A 197 8.37 20.75 -3.97
C ARG A 197 7.28 19.71 -4.21
N TYR A 198 7.55 18.71 -5.02
CA TYR A 198 6.61 17.61 -5.23
C TYR A 198 6.44 16.78 -3.96
N VAL A 199 7.50 16.55 -3.20
CA VAL A 199 7.41 15.87 -1.89
C VAL A 199 6.59 16.71 -0.92
N ASP A 200 6.81 18.03 -0.83
CA ASP A 200 5.99 18.94 0.00
C ASP A 200 4.50 18.83 -0.35
N TYR A 201 4.20 18.83 -1.65
CA TYR A 201 2.84 18.64 -2.15
C TYR A 201 2.23 17.30 -1.75
N LEU A 202 2.97 16.19 -1.92
CA LEU A 202 2.50 14.84 -1.55
C LEU A 202 2.27 14.71 -0.05
N GLU A 203 3.16 15.30 0.77
CA GLU A 203 3.00 15.31 2.22
C GLU A 203 1.74 16.09 2.62
N ASP A 204 1.48 17.25 2.00
CA ASP A 204 0.27 18.05 2.29
C ASP A 204 -1.01 17.34 1.85
N LEU A 205 -1.04 16.77 0.63
CA LEU A 205 -2.18 15.99 0.13
C LEU A 205 -2.45 14.77 1.03
N THR A 206 -1.40 14.00 1.32
CA THR A 206 -1.53 12.79 2.14
C THR A 206 -2.00 13.13 3.55
N LYS A 207 -1.46 14.20 4.14
CA LYS A 207 -1.89 14.71 5.44
C LYS A 207 -3.37 15.13 5.42
N TYR A 208 -3.79 15.85 4.39
CA TYR A 208 -5.18 16.30 4.23
C TYR A 208 -6.16 15.11 4.18
N VAL A 209 -5.87 14.10 3.37
CA VAL A 209 -6.70 12.90 3.26
C VAL A 209 -6.68 12.10 4.57
N HIS A 210 -5.52 11.95 5.18
CA HIS A 210 -5.33 11.18 6.41
C HIS A 210 -6.08 11.82 7.59
N GLU A 211 -5.93 13.12 7.83
CA GLU A 211 -6.59 13.82 8.93
C GLU A 211 -8.11 13.74 8.82
N ARG A 212 -8.65 13.85 7.60
CA ARG A 212 -10.10 13.84 7.37
C ARG A 212 -10.71 12.44 7.29
N ARG A 213 -9.94 11.41 6.95
CA ARG A 213 -10.47 10.05 6.80
C ARG A 213 -10.14 9.14 7.98
N VAL A 214 -8.99 9.33 8.62
CA VAL A 214 -8.46 8.39 9.62
C VAL A 214 -8.53 8.97 11.03
N ARG A 215 -8.13 10.24 11.23
CA ARG A 215 -7.98 10.83 12.56
C ARG A 215 -9.21 11.53 13.14
N THR A 216 -10.15 11.96 12.32
CA THR A 216 -11.34 12.68 12.81
C THR A 216 -12.48 11.70 13.06
N PRO A 217 -12.94 11.52 14.31
CA PRO A 217 -14.12 10.72 14.60
C PRO A 217 -15.36 11.25 13.85
N GLY A 218 -16.09 10.37 13.19
CA GLY A 218 -17.28 10.74 12.41
C GLY A 218 -17.01 11.35 11.02
N ALA A 219 -15.79 11.78 10.71
CA ALA A 219 -15.43 12.27 9.37
C ALA A 219 -15.44 11.17 8.30
N GLY A 220 -15.46 9.91 8.72
CA GLY A 220 -15.63 8.77 7.81
C GLY A 220 -16.95 8.73 7.06
N ASP A 221 -17.93 9.51 7.51
CA ASP A 221 -19.26 9.59 6.91
C ASP A 221 -19.36 10.63 5.78
N ASP A 222 -18.36 11.48 5.59
CA ASP A 222 -18.34 12.39 4.45
C ASP A 222 -18.06 11.60 3.15
N PRO A 223 -19.06 11.44 2.27
CA PRO A 223 -18.92 10.61 1.07
C PRO A 223 -17.89 11.17 0.09
N VAL A 224 -17.62 12.46 0.09
CA VAL A 224 -16.67 13.11 -0.81
C VAL A 224 -15.23 12.80 -0.37
N ILE A 225 -14.98 12.88 0.93
CA ILE A 225 -13.67 12.49 1.48
C ILE A 225 -13.44 10.97 1.35
N ALA A 226 -14.48 10.16 1.57
CA ALA A 226 -14.41 8.72 1.36
C ALA A 226 -14.07 8.36 -0.09
N GLU A 227 -14.65 9.06 -1.07
CA GLU A 227 -14.32 8.90 -2.49
C GLU A 227 -12.85 9.27 -2.77
N LEU A 228 -12.39 10.45 -2.31
CA LEU A 228 -11.00 10.86 -2.50
C LEU A 228 -10.01 9.86 -1.86
N ALA A 229 -10.30 9.41 -0.64
CA ALA A 229 -9.46 8.43 0.07
C ALA A 229 -9.43 7.08 -0.66
N ALA A 230 -10.56 6.64 -1.22
CA ALA A 230 -10.62 5.42 -2.02
C ALA A 230 -9.80 5.53 -3.31
N LEU A 231 -9.89 6.65 -4.02
CA LEU A 231 -9.07 6.92 -5.20
C LEU A 231 -7.59 7.05 -4.83
N TYR A 232 -7.27 7.70 -3.71
CA TYR A 232 -5.90 7.79 -3.20
C TYR A 232 -5.32 6.39 -2.93
N ALA A 233 -6.04 5.54 -2.20
CA ALA A 233 -5.60 4.17 -1.89
C ALA A 233 -5.41 3.32 -3.15
N ALA A 234 -6.25 3.51 -4.18
CA ALA A 234 -6.23 2.72 -5.40
C ALA A 234 -5.21 3.22 -6.45
N TYR A 235 -5.00 4.53 -6.56
CA TYR A 235 -4.29 5.13 -7.70
C TYR A 235 -3.10 6.02 -7.34
N ALA A 236 -2.83 6.31 -6.06
CA ALA A 236 -1.67 7.13 -5.69
C ALA A 236 -0.35 6.49 -6.16
N THR A 237 0.47 7.28 -6.85
CA THR A 237 1.73 6.84 -7.46
C THR A 237 2.88 7.70 -6.95
N PRO A 238 3.36 7.47 -5.70
CA PRO A 238 4.36 8.32 -5.08
C PRO A 238 5.81 8.06 -5.54
N ILE A 239 6.03 7.27 -6.60
CA ILE A 239 7.36 6.88 -7.09
C ILE A 239 8.31 8.09 -7.28
N GLN A 240 7.78 9.24 -7.69
CA GLN A 240 8.59 10.43 -7.94
C GLN A 240 9.19 11.04 -6.65
N ALA A 241 8.62 10.72 -5.47
CA ALA A 241 9.21 11.11 -4.19
C ALA A 241 10.55 10.42 -3.90
N TYR A 242 10.83 9.27 -4.53
CA TYR A 242 12.13 8.59 -4.38
C TYR A 242 13.31 9.46 -4.79
N PHE A 243 13.10 10.34 -5.75
CA PHE A 243 14.16 11.15 -6.38
C PHE A 243 14.49 12.40 -5.56
N SER A 244 13.88 12.58 -4.39
CA SER A 244 14.31 13.57 -3.39
C SER A 244 15.31 12.95 -2.40
N SER A 245 16.06 13.80 -1.70
CA SER A 245 16.95 13.38 -0.61
C SER A 245 16.26 13.30 0.76
N ARG A 246 14.95 13.53 0.84
CA ARG A 246 14.19 13.65 2.08
C ARG A 246 13.92 12.31 2.73
N ASN A 247 13.75 12.35 4.06
CA ASN A 247 13.16 11.26 4.83
C ASN A 247 11.65 11.20 4.52
N LEU A 248 11.18 10.08 3.98
CA LEU A 248 9.79 9.89 3.52
C LEU A 248 8.94 9.10 4.52
N ARG A 249 9.44 8.81 5.73
CA ARG A 249 8.75 7.99 6.73
C ARG A 249 7.33 8.48 7.00
N SER A 250 7.17 9.78 7.31
CA SER A 250 5.86 10.36 7.63
C SER A 250 4.85 10.25 6.48
N LEU A 251 5.30 10.46 5.25
CA LEU A 251 4.48 10.33 4.04
C LEU A 251 3.93 8.91 3.89
N TYR A 252 4.84 7.91 3.92
CA TYR A 252 4.46 6.51 3.70
C TYR A 252 3.68 5.91 4.86
N GLN A 253 3.97 6.31 6.12
CA GLN A 253 3.17 5.91 7.27
C GLN A 253 1.69 6.32 7.10
N LYS A 254 1.43 7.60 6.80
CA LYS A 254 0.06 8.09 6.58
C LYS A 254 -0.61 7.41 5.37
N ARG A 255 0.16 7.17 4.28
CA ARG A 255 -0.33 6.40 3.14
C ARG A 255 -0.79 5.01 3.56
N GLY A 256 0.01 4.29 4.35
CA GLY A 256 -0.34 2.96 4.86
C GLY A 256 -1.62 2.98 5.71
N GLU A 257 -1.77 3.97 6.58
CA GLU A 257 -2.97 4.14 7.41
C GLU A 257 -4.23 4.44 6.56
N ILE A 258 -4.12 5.23 5.48
CA ILE A 258 -5.21 5.46 4.52
C ILE A 258 -5.59 4.15 3.80
N VAL A 259 -4.59 3.35 3.39
CA VAL A 259 -4.80 2.05 2.72
C VAL A 259 -5.49 1.06 3.67
N SER A 260 -5.06 0.97 4.94
CA SER A 260 -5.73 0.13 5.95
C SER A 260 -7.19 0.55 6.13
N ALA A 261 -7.47 1.86 6.26
CA ALA A 261 -8.84 2.38 6.37
C ALA A 261 -9.70 2.06 5.14
N PHE A 262 -9.13 2.10 3.95
CA PHE A 262 -9.80 1.72 2.71
C PHE A 262 -10.14 0.22 2.66
N MET A 263 -9.22 -0.65 3.09
CA MET A 263 -9.44 -2.10 3.15
C MET A 263 -10.55 -2.44 4.14
N LEU A 264 -10.49 -1.87 5.34
CA LEU A 264 -11.52 -2.07 6.38
C LEU A 264 -12.90 -1.60 5.91
N ALA A 265 -13.00 -0.45 5.25
CA ALA A 265 -14.26 0.05 4.70
C ALA A 265 -14.88 -0.87 3.62
N ARG A 266 -14.09 -1.80 3.06
CA ARG A 266 -14.53 -2.84 2.13
C ARG A 266 -14.74 -4.22 2.79
N GLY A 267 -14.71 -4.27 4.11
CA GLY A 267 -14.91 -5.50 4.86
C GLY A 267 -13.71 -6.47 4.80
N VAL A 268 -12.52 -5.99 4.41
CA VAL A 268 -11.32 -6.83 4.42
C VAL A 268 -10.79 -6.92 5.83
N MET A 269 -10.74 -8.12 6.40
CA MET A 269 -10.14 -8.38 7.71
C MET A 269 -8.61 -8.28 7.61
N THR A 270 -8.05 -7.14 7.99
CA THR A 270 -6.60 -6.91 7.97
C THR A 270 -5.88 -7.58 9.13
N LEU A 271 -6.49 -7.67 10.30
CA LEU A 271 -5.92 -8.31 11.48
C LEU A 271 -5.96 -9.84 11.40
N ALA A 272 -4.94 -10.46 11.96
CA ALA A 272 -4.88 -11.89 12.32
C ALA A 272 -3.89 -12.07 13.47
N THR A 273 -4.07 -13.10 14.28
CA THR A 273 -3.20 -13.39 15.41
C THR A 273 -2.44 -14.68 15.16
N PHE A 274 -1.13 -14.64 15.30
CA PHE A 274 -0.23 -15.78 15.13
C PHE A 274 0.58 -15.99 16.42
N PRO A 275 0.02 -16.60 17.48
CA PRO A 275 0.74 -16.83 18.72
C PRO A 275 1.99 -17.70 18.48
N PRO A 276 3.03 -17.59 19.35
CA PRO A 276 4.19 -18.45 19.27
C PRO A 276 3.78 -19.92 19.49
N GLU A 277 4.46 -20.82 18.81
CA GLU A 277 4.20 -22.25 19.01
C GLU A 277 4.78 -22.76 20.35
N SER A 278 4.14 -23.80 20.90
CA SER A 278 4.51 -24.35 22.20
C SER A 278 5.85 -25.08 22.21
N SER A 279 6.43 -25.42 21.05
CA SER A 279 7.71 -26.13 20.91
C SER A 279 8.44 -25.68 19.63
N PRO A 280 9.16 -24.54 19.64
CA PRO A 280 9.79 -23.99 18.44
C PRO A 280 11.05 -24.72 17.98
N SER A 281 11.67 -25.62 18.78
CA SER A 281 13.09 -25.98 18.62
C SER A 281 13.40 -27.10 17.63
N GLU A 282 12.38 -27.80 17.09
CA GLU A 282 12.64 -29.01 16.28
C GLU A 282 12.14 -28.98 14.83
N ARG A 283 11.44 -27.92 14.42
CA ARG A 283 10.93 -27.81 13.04
C ARG A 283 11.61 -26.74 12.21
N LYS A 284 11.52 -26.90 10.91
CA LYS A 284 11.96 -25.89 9.96
C LYS A 284 11.16 -24.59 10.09
N ILE A 285 11.81 -23.46 9.88
CA ILE A 285 11.16 -22.15 9.77
C ILE A 285 10.37 -22.11 8.46
N LYS A 286 9.08 -21.87 8.53
CA LYS A 286 8.20 -21.71 7.37
C LYS A 286 8.40 -20.32 6.79
N LEU A 287 9.12 -20.22 5.68
CA LEU A 287 9.42 -18.99 4.97
C LEU A 287 8.52 -18.87 3.73
N GLY A 288 7.63 -17.89 3.72
CA GLY A 288 6.92 -17.47 2.51
C GLY A 288 7.68 -16.38 1.79
N ILE A 289 7.71 -16.42 0.46
CA ILE A 289 8.26 -15.37 -0.39
C ILE A 289 7.19 -14.96 -1.40
N PHE A 290 6.69 -13.74 -1.28
CA PHE A 290 5.73 -13.19 -2.22
C PHE A 290 6.43 -12.33 -3.26
N ALA A 291 6.20 -12.64 -4.54
CA ALA A 291 6.49 -11.79 -5.68
C ALA A 291 5.30 -11.81 -6.67
N GLN A 292 5.07 -10.72 -7.40
CA GLN A 292 3.98 -10.72 -8.39
C GLN A 292 4.19 -11.78 -9.47
N HIS A 293 5.45 -12.00 -9.84
CA HIS A 293 5.91 -13.03 -10.78
C HIS A 293 7.39 -13.35 -10.51
N PHE A 294 7.86 -14.48 -11.05
CA PHE A 294 9.28 -14.88 -11.04
C PHE A 294 9.90 -14.90 -12.44
N SER A 295 9.29 -14.22 -13.43
CA SER A 295 9.82 -14.08 -14.77
C SER A 295 11.15 -13.29 -14.80
N PRO A 296 11.97 -13.37 -15.89
CA PRO A 296 13.23 -12.66 -15.99
C PRO A 296 13.07 -11.13 -15.84
N HIS A 297 13.31 -10.66 -14.64
CA HIS A 297 13.20 -9.26 -14.24
C HIS A 297 14.18 -8.96 -13.11
N THR A 298 14.61 -7.72 -12.98
CA THR A 298 15.56 -7.31 -11.93
C THR A 298 15.11 -7.74 -10.53
N GLU A 299 13.82 -7.57 -10.20
CA GLU A 299 13.27 -7.97 -8.90
C GLU A 299 13.38 -9.48 -8.68
N THR A 300 13.22 -10.30 -9.71
CA THR A 300 13.37 -11.75 -9.61
C THR A 300 14.80 -12.15 -9.32
N TYR A 301 15.79 -11.59 -10.03
CA TYR A 301 17.21 -11.88 -9.76
C TYR A 301 17.65 -11.42 -8.36
N PHE A 302 17.12 -10.32 -7.88
CA PHE A 302 17.32 -9.85 -6.51
C PHE A 302 16.63 -10.79 -5.51
N THR A 303 15.39 -11.16 -5.72
CA THR A 303 14.63 -12.06 -4.84
C THR A 303 15.27 -13.43 -4.76
N LEU A 304 15.74 -13.96 -5.88
CA LEU A 304 16.35 -15.28 -5.97
C LEU A 304 17.61 -15.37 -5.08
N SER A 305 18.42 -14.32 -4.99
CA SER A 305 19.60 -14.29 -4.12
C SER A 305 19.28 -14.52 -2.63
N HIS A 306 18.07 -14.22 -2.19
CA HIS A 306 17.64 -14.40 -0.79
C HIS A 306 17.36 -15.86 -0.45
N PHE A 307 16.98 -16.71 -1.40
CA PHE A 307 16.52 -18.06 -1.10
C PHE A 307 17.21 -19.18 -1.90
N GLU A 308 17.91 -18.85 -2.98
CA GLU A 308 18.56 -19.84 -3.85
C GLU A 308 19.43 -20.86 -3.09
N HIS A 309 20.18 -20.36 -2.11
CA HIS A 309 21.16 -21.14 -1.32
C HIS A 309 20.83 -21.22 0.17
N LEU A 310 19.59 -20.94 0.57
CA LEU A 310 19.17 -21.14 1.95
C LEU A 310 19.29 -22.60 2.37
N ASP A 311 19.67 -22.84 3.62
CA ASP A 311 19.76 -24.18 4.19
C ASP A 311 18.37 -24.82 4.32
N ARG A 312 18.09 -25.82 3.50
CA ARG A 312 16.83 -26.56 3.48
C ARG A 312 16.64 -27.49 4.68
N ALA A 313 17.65 -27.72 5.49
CA ALA A 313 17.49 -28.37 6.77
C ALA A 313 16.81 -27.44 7.81
N ARG A 314 16.96 -26.11 7.64
CA ARG A 314 16.47 -25.08 8.53
C ARG A 314 15.19 -24.39 8.03
N PHE A 315 15.00 -24.27 6.73
CA PHE A 315 13.92 -23.53 6.10
C PHE A 315 13.03 -24.43 5.22
N ASP A 316 11.71 -24.22 5.33
CA ASP A 316 10.66 -24.70 4.41
C ASP A 316 10.15 -23.48 3.62
N VAL A 317 10.51 -23.42 2.33
CA VAL A 317 10.31 -22.23 1.49
C VAL A 317 9.12 -22.41 0.56
N THR A 318 8.12 -21.55 0.70
CA THR A 318 6.96 -21.46 -0.18
C THR A 318 7.02 -20.17 -0.98
N LEU A 319 6.99 -20.27 -2.31
CA LEU A 319 6.82 -19.13 -3.20
C LEU A 319 5.34 -18.83 -3.42
N TYR A 320 4.97 -17.56 -3.39
CA TYR A 320 3.63 -17.07 -3.73
C TYR A 320 3.73 -16.15 -4.95
N ALA A 321 2.97 -16.44 -6.00
CA ALA A 321 2.94 -15.65 -7.23
C ALA A 321 1.52 -15.40 -7.70
N ILE A 322 1.31 -14.32 -8.47
CA ILE A 322 0.06 -14.02 -9.15
C ILE A 322 0.18 -14.36 -10.63
N GLY A 323 1.30 -13.99 -11.24
CA GLY A 323 1.60 -14.26 -12.65
C GLY A 323 2.57 -15.42 -12.83
N TRP A 324 2.35 -16.19 -13.89
CA TRP A 324 3.22 -17.28 -14.31
C TRP A 324 3.27 -17.36 -15.82
N SER A 325 4.46 -17.40 -16.40
CA SER A 325 4.69 -17.45 -17.86
C SER A 325 5.47 -18.67 -18.33
N ASP A 326 5.82 -19.57 -17.40
CA ASP A 326 6.55 -20.81 -17.63
C ASP A 326 7.94 -20.61 -18.29
N GLN A 327 8.63 -19.53 -17.93
CA GLN A 327 9.96 -19.25 -18.43
C GLN A 327 11.04 -20.04 -17.66
N PRO A 328 12.25 -20.25 -18.25
CA PRO A 328 13.32 -21.01 -17.61
C PRO A 328 13.70 -20.52 -16.20
N LEU A 329 13.74 -19.19 -15.98
CA LEU A 329 14.06 -18.62 -14.67
C LEU A 329 12.96 -18.91 -13.65
N GLU A 330 11.67 -18.86 -14.04
CA GLU A 330 10.56 -19.21 -13.16
C GLU A 330 10.65 -20.67 -12.70
N ARG A 331 10.86 -21.59 -13.64
CA ARG A 331 11.07 -23.02 -13.31
C ARG A 331 12.30 -23.23 -12.42
N TYR A 332 13.36 -22.46 -12.65
CA TYR A 332 14.55 -22.50 -11.79
C TYR A 332 14.21 -22.02 -10.37
N CYS A 333 13.52 -20.89 -10.21
CA CYS A 333 13.07 -20.40 -8.91
C CYS A 333 12.26 -21.45 -8.14
N VAL A 334 11.31 -22.11 -8.83
CA VAL A 334 10.51 -23.19 -8.23
C VAL A 334 11.37 -24.38 -7.82
N SER A 335 12.39 -24.75 -8.61
CA SER A 335 13.32 -25.83 -8.24
C SER A 335 14.15 -25.53 -7.00
N ARG A 336 14.23 -24.25 -6.62
CA ARG A 336 14.94 -23.76 -5.41
C ARG A 336 14.00 -23.49 -4.24
N ALA A 337 12.74 -23.91 -4.31
CA ALA A 337 11.72 -23.80 -3.26
C ALA A 337 11.12 -25.18 -2.97
N ASP A 338 10.45 -25.32 -1.83
CA ASP A 338 9.75 -26.56 -1.49
C ASP A 338 8.35 -26.59 -2.13
N ARG A 339 7.76 -25.41 -2.38
CA ARG A 339 6.40 -25.28 -2.93
C ARG A 339 6.20 -23.96 -3.66
N LEU A 340 5.36 -23.99 -4.72
CA LEU A 340 4.77 -22.80 -5.35
C LEU A 340 3.28 -22.76 -5.10
N VAL A 341 2.76 -21.60 -4.73
CA VAL A 341 1.33 -21.31 -4.57
C VAL A 341 0.94 -20.18 -5.51
N MET A 342 0.04 -20.49 -6.44
CA MET A 342 -0.57 -19.46 -7.29
C MET A 342 -1.73 -18.80 -6.55
N LEU A 343 -1.67 -17.48 -6.42
CA LEU A 343 -2.72 -16.68 -5.80
C LEU A 343 -3.75 -16.22 -6.82
N HIS A 344 -4.97 -15.96 -6.35
CA HIS A 344 -6.01 -15.39 -7.22
C HIS A 344 -5.54 -14.07 -7.83
N PRO A 345 -5.73 -13.82 -9.14
CA PRO A 345 -5.10 -12.68 -9.80
C PRO A 345 -5.61 -11.31 -9.33
N THR A 346 -6.86 -11.20 -8.89
CA THR A 346 -7.52 -9.92 -8.59
C THR A 346 -8.19 -9.81 -7.22
N GLU A 347 -8.40 -10.91 -6.50
CA GLU A 347 -9.16 -10.92 -5.25
C GLU A 347 -8.25 -10.89 -4.02
N VAL A 348 -7.97 -9.70 -3.51
CA VAL A 348 -7.11 -9.50 -2.33
C VAL A 348 -7.59 -10.26 -1.09
N PRO A 349 -8.90 -10.34 -0.73
CA PRO A 349 -9.34 -11.15 0.40
C PRO A 349 -9.00 -12.63 0.27
N SER A 350 -9.18 -13.20 -0.93
CA SER A 350 -8.82 -14.59 -1.23
C SER A 350 -7.31 -14.84 -1.12
N GLN A 351 -6.49 -13.90 -1.59
CA GLN A 351 -5.03 -13.95 -1.46
C GLN A 351 -4.59 -13.93 0.01
N ILE A 352 -5.16 -13.02 0.81
CA ILE A 352 -4.91 -12.92 2.25
C ILE A 352 -5.24 -14.24 2.93
N GLN A 353 -6.43 -14.77 2.70
CA GLN A 353 -6.87 -16.03 3.32
C GLN A 353 -5.96 -17.18 2.94
N ARG A 354 -5.59 -17.30 1.67
CA ARG A 354 -4.73 -18.40 1.16
C ARG A 354 -3.33 -18.38 1.80
N ILE A 355 -2.73 -17.20 1.99
CA ILE A 355 -1.41 -17.08 2.64
C ILE A 355 -1.53 -17.42 4.14
N ARG A 356 -2.58 -16.96 4.83
CA ARG A 356 -2.81 -17.23 6.25
C ARG A 356 -2.94 -18.71 6.58
N GLU A 357 -3.52 -19.50 5.68
CA GLU A 357 -3.68 -20.96 5.83
C GLU A 357 -2.35 -21.68 6.03
N ASP A 358 -1.27 -21.21 5.44
CA ASP A 358 0.07 -21.81 5.53
C ASP A 358 0.76 -21.54 6.88
N ARG A 359 0.26 -20.60 7.69
CA ARG A 359 0.78 -20.25 9.04
C ARG A 359 2.29 -20.03 9.03
N LEU A 360 2.72 -19.10 8.23
CA LEU A 360 4.12 -18.78 8.03
C LEU A 360 4.74 -18.19 9.32
N ASP A 361 6.00 -18.54 9.56
CA ASP A 361 6.83 -17.85 10.56
C ASP A 361 7.29 -16.51 10.02
N ILE A 362 7.79 -16.51 8.78
CA ILE A 362 8.29 -15.31 8.11
C ILE A 362 7.66 -15.22 6.72
N LEU A 363 7.20 -14.03 6.34
CA LEU A 363 6.83 -13.70 4.97
C LEU A 363 7.70 -12.57 4.45
N LEU A 364 8.57 -12.86 3.47
CA LEU A 364 9.28 -11.84 2.71
C LEU A 364 8.41 -11.33 1.57
N ILE A 365 8.04 -10.04 1.60
CA ILE A 365 7.33 -9.35 0.52
C ILE A 365 8.39 -8.74 -0.39
N SER A 366 8.70 -9.42 -1.48
CA SER A 366 9.82 -9.07 -2.36
C SER A 366 9.44 -8.15 -3.52
N SER A 367 8.15 -7.95 -3.79
CA SER A 367 7.68 -6.94 -4.76
C SER A 367 7.63 -5.55 -4.16
N ASN A 368 7.88 -4.54 -4.99
CA ASN A 368 7.86 -3.13 -4.57
C ASN A 368 6.45 -2.69 -4.12
N MET A 369 6.31 -2.32 -2.84
CA MET A 369 5.08 -1.81 -2.23
C MET A 369 4.94 -0.28 -2.31
N THR A 370 5.99 0.42 -2.66
CA THR A 370 6.12 1.85 -2.39
C THR A 370 6.03 2.72 -3.64
N ALA A 371 6.26 2.16 -4.84
CA ALA A 371 6.21 2.90 -6.10
C ALA A 371 4.79 3.34 -6.50
N VAL A 372 3.86 2.39 -6.44
CA VAL A 372 2.45 2.55 -6.85
C VAL A 372 1.55 1.79 -5.89
N SER A 373 0.25 2.05 -5.93
CA SER A 373 -0.72 1.19 -5.26
C SER A 373 -0.84 -0.12 -6.03
N ASN A 374 -0.54 -1.24 -5.38
CA ASN A 374 -0.55 -2.58 -5.97
C ASN A 374 -0.87 -3.65 -4.93
N VAL A 375 -0.97 -4.89 -5.37
CA VAL A 375 -1.31 -6.02 -4.50
C VAL A 375 -0.30 -6.22 -3.37
N ALA A 376 1.00 -5.97 -3.60
CA ALA A 376 2.02 -6.11 -2.56
C ALA A 376 1.77 -5.14 -1.38
N LEU A 377 1.33 -3.91 -1.67
CA LEU A 377 0.95 -2.94 -0.64
C LEU A 377 -0.27 -3.42 0.16
N PHE A 378 -1.31 -3.94 -0.52
CA PHE A 378 -2.50 -4.46 0.17
C PHE A 378 -2.18 -5.69 1.03
N LEU A 379 -1.32 -6.58 0.54
CA LEU A 379 -0.85 -7.72 1.32
C LEU A 379 -0.01 -7.28 2.52
N GLY A 380 0.91 -6.32 2.35
CA GLY A 380 1.69 -5.75 3.45
C GLY A 380 0.83 -5.00 4.49
N SER A 381 -0.37 -4.54 4.08
CA SER A 381 -1.35 -3.88 4.95
C SER A 381 -2.29 -4.85 5.67
N ALA A 382 -2.04 -6.16 5.58
CA ALA A 382 -2.75 -7.20 6.31
C ALA A 382 -1.76 -8.12 7.03
N ARG A 383 -2.08 -8.60 8.24
CA ARG A 383 -1.28 -9.59 8.95
C ARG A 383 -1.43 -10.97 8.29
N LEU A 384 -0.35 -11.51 7.75
CA LEU A 384 -0.31 -12.77 6.98
C LEU A 384 0.60 -13.82 7.60
N ALA A 385 1.57 -13.41 8.42
CA ALA A 385 2.58 -14.25 9.05
C ALA A 385 2.92 -13.72 10.45
N ARG A 386 3.71 -14.49 11.23
CA ARG A 386 4.25 -14.03 12.52
C ARG A 386 5.14 -12.80 12.34
N ILE A 387 6.02 -12.85 11.33
CA ILE A 387 6.95 -11.76 10.99
C ILE A 387 6.81 -11.47 9.50
N GLN A 388 6.56 -10.22 9.14
CA GLN A 388 6.52 -9.77 7.74
C GLN A 388 7.71 -8.86 7.46
N VAL A 389 8.44 -9.19 6.41
CA VAL A 389 9.70 -8.56 6.04
C VAL A 389 9.55 -7.90 4.67
N ALA A 390 9.92 -6.64 4.56
CA ALA A 390 10.19 -5.96 3.30
C ALA A 390 11.70 -5.90 3.06
N SER A 391 12.12 -5.69 1.84
CA SER A 391 13.52 -5.46 1.49
C SER A 391 13.66 -4.26 0.56
N VAL A 392 14.87 -3.95 0.14
CA VAL A 392 15.17 -2.80 -0.72
C VAL A 392 14.59 -2.86 -2.14
N SER A 393 13.84 -3.91 -2.50
CA SER A 393 12.89 -3.87 -3.62
C SER A 393 11.87 -2.74 -3.43
N SER A 394 11.55 -2.42 -2.17
CA SER A 394 10.89 -1.18 -1.74
C SER A 394 11.96 -0.20 -1.26
N PRO A 395 12.40 0.77 -2.09
CA PRO A 395 13.59 1.58 -1.80
C PRO A 395 13.42 2.63 -0.69
N VAL A 396 12.25 2.67 -0.07
CA VAL A 396 11.88 3.48 1.09
C VAL A 396 11.05 2.64 2.05
N THR A 397 10.80 3.15 3.26
CA THR A 397 9.86 2.50 4.20
C THR A 397 8.56 2.13 3.50
N SER A 398 8.00 0.96 3.78
CA SER A 398 6.74 0.54 3.16
C SER A 398 5.56 1.39 3.65
N GLY A 399 5.62 1.83 4.91
CA GLY A 399 4.49 2.43 5.61
C GLY A 399 3.31 1.48 5.80
N ALA A 400 3.42 0.25 5.32
CA ALA A 400 2.40 -0.79 5.45
C ALA A 400 2.36 -1.29 6.89
N ARG A 401 1.18 -1.23 7.50
CA ARG A 401 1.02 -1.35 8.95
C ARG A 401 1.52 -2.68 9.53
N HIS A 402 1.41 -3.76 8.75
CA HIS A 402 1.75 -5.10 9.22
C HIS A 402 3.09 -5.61 8.69
N VAL A 403 3.93 -4.73 8.13
CA VAL A 403 5.34 -5.05 7.83
C VAL A 403 6.18 -4.72 9.05
N ASP A 404 6.81 -5.75 9.64
CA ASP A 404 7.54 -5.63 10.90
C ASP A 404 8.98 -5.19 10.70
N VAL A 405 9.61 -5.66 9.62
CA VAL A 405 11.05 -5.54 9.40
C VAL A 405 11.35 -5.03 7.99
N MET A 406 12.24 -4.05 7.90
CA MET A 406 12.93 -3.68 6.67
C MET A 406 14.32 -4.33 6.67
N LEU A 407 14.56 -5.24 5.74
CA LEU A 407 15.86 -5.88 5.54
C LEU A 407 16.72 -5.01 4.61
N SER A 408 17.83 -4.51 5.13
CA SER A 408 18.84 -3.74 4.40
C SER A 408 20.25 -4.23 4.75
N ALA A 409 21.29 -3.43 4.55
CA ALA A 409 22.65 -3.78 4.92
C ALA A 409 23.44 -2.57 5.40
N GLU A 410 24.52 -2.82 6.15
CA GLU A 410 25.34 -1.80 6.82
C GLU A 410 25.87 -0.73 5.84
N TRP A 411 26.36 -1.16 4.67
CA TRP A 411 26.96 -0.25 3.69
C TRP A 411 25.92 0.54 2.86
N ASN A 412 24.65 0.11 2.91
CA ASN A 412 23.57 0.78 2.20
C ASN A 412 22.89 1.87 3.04
N GLU A 413 23.00 1.78 4.37
CA GLU A 413 22.31 2.69 5.26
C GLU A 413 23.25 3.79 5.80
N PRO A 414 22.73 4.99 6.10
CA PRO A 414 23.50 5.99 6.83
C PRO A 414 23.87 5.50 8.24
N GLU A 415 25.03 5.95 8.73
CA GLU A 415 25.63 5.40 9.96
C GLU A 415 24.77 5.64 11.21
N HIS A 416 24.18 6.82 11.37
CA HIS A 416 23.64 7.26 12.66
C HIS A 416 22.12 7.30 12.76
N ASP A 417 21.39 7.69 11.72
CA ASP A 417 19.95 7.99 11.75
C ASP A 417 19.08 7.07 10.88
N ALA A 418 19.66 6.01 10.32
CA ALA A 418 18.95 5.09 9.44
C ALA A 418 17.62 4.55 10.01
N PRO A 419 17.52 4.11 11.29
CA PRO A 419 16.25 3.63 11.83
C PRO A 419 15.13 4.68 11.82
N LEU A 420 15.48 5.97 11.82
CA LEU A 420 14.50 7.06 11.78
C LEU A 420 13.84 7.23 10.40
N HIS A 421 14.34 6.53 9.38
CA HIS A 421 13.80 6.58 8.02
C HIS A 421 12.72 5.53 7.77
N TYR A 422 12.51 4.59 8.69
CA TYR A 422 11.62 3.44 8.53
C TYR A 422 10.51 3.41 9.59
N THR A 423 9.33 2.93 9.22
CA THR A 423 8.26 2.58 10.16
C THR A 423 8.49 1.20 10.75
N GLU A 424 9.19 0.37 10.00
CA GLU A 424 9.60 -0.98 10.33
C GLU A 424 10.84 -0.98 11.24
N HIS A 425 11.10 -2.08 11.92
CA HIS A 425 12.42 -2.35 12.49
C HIS A 425 13.44 -2.53 11.36
N LEU A 426 14.54 -1.79 11.40
CA LEU A 426 15.60 -1.89 10.40
C LEU A 426 16.59 -3.00 10.79
N GLU A 427 16.57 -4.11 10.07
CA GLU A 427 17.55 -5.19 10.18
C GLU A 427 18.65 -4.99 9.14
N ARG A 428 19.91 -4.84 9.59
CA ARG A 428 21.05 -4.56 8.71
C ARG A 428 21.95 -5.77 8.60
N LEU A 429 22.00 -6.38 7.42
CA LEU A 429 22.96 -7.44 7.11
C LEU A 429 24.39 -6.89 7.07
N PRO A 430 25.41 -7.68 7.44
CA PRO A 430 26.79 -7.28 7.25
C PRO A 430 27.09 -7.01 5.77
N GLY A 431 27.78 -5.90 5.47
CA GLY A 431 28.22 -5.55 4.13
C GLY A 431 27.13 -4.88 3.29
N SER A 432 26.90 -5.38 2.06
CA SER A 432 25.95 -4.81 1.09
C SER A 432 24.72 -5.70 0.90
N ILE A 433 23.58 -5.08 0.56
CA ILE A 433 22.35 -5.78 0.12
C ILE A 433 22.36 -6.07 -1.40
N ASN A 434 23.28 -5.52 -2.16
CA ASN A 434 23.27 -5.48 -3.63
C ASN A 434 23.78 -6.79 -4.25
N TYR A 435 23.13 -7.92 -3.95
CA TYR A 435 23.38 -9.22 -4.57
C TYR A 435 22.26 -9.56 -5.55
N TYR A 436 22.64 -9.88 -6.79
CA TYR A 436 21.71 -10.26 -7.85
C TYR A 436 22.16 -11.58 -8.48
N ALA A 437 21.27 -12.55 -8.58
CA ALA A 437 21.55 -13.85 -9.20
C ALA A 437 21.65 -13.77 -10.75
N TYR A 438 22.36 -12.75 -11.27
CA TYR A 438 22.49 -12.51 -12.71
C TYR A 438 23.37 -13.54 -13.45
N GLN A 439 24.06 -14.43 -12.73
CA GLN A 439 24.68 -15.62 -13.33
C GLN A 439 23.66 -16.52 -14.06
N HIS A 440 22.35 -16.34 -13.77
CA HIS A 440 21.26 -17.04 -14.46
C HIS A 440 20.70 -16.27 -15.66
N ASP A 441 21.12 -15.02 -15.88
CA ASP A 441 20.77 -14.25 -17.08
C ASP A 441 21.75 -14.61 -18.19
N ARG A 442 21.31 -15.47 -19.12
CA ARG A 442 22.14 -16.06 -20.17
C ARG A 442 21.78 -15.56 -21.56
N ASP A 443 20.96 -14.53 -21.67
CA ASP A 443 20.57 -13.98 -22.96
C ASP A 443 21.83 -13.41 -23.65
N PRO A 444 22.13 -13.84 -24.90
CA PRO A 444 23.33 -13.39 -25.60
C PRO A 444 23.18 -11.94 -26.08
N ALA A 445 24.30 -11.28 -26.27
CA ALA A 445 24.30 -9.99 -26.97
C ALA A 445 23.98 -10.19 -28.47
N THR A 446 23.09 -9.33 -28.98
CA THR A 446 22.52 -9.47 -30.32
C THR A 446 22.84 -8.29 -31.22
N ILE A 447 23.24 -7.14 -30.65
CA ILE A 447 23.54 -5.94 -31.44
C ILE A 447 25.03 -5.73 -31.58
N ASP A 448 25.44 -5.19 -32.74
CA ASP A 448 26.77 -4.64 -32.91
C ASP A 448 26.90 -3.27 -32.22
N VAL A 449 27.95 -3.08 -31.43
CA VAL A 449 28.16 -1.86 -30.65
C VAL A 449 29.57 -1.31 -30.93
N SER A 450 29.63 -0.08 -31.45
CA SER A 450 30.89 0.65 -31.63
C SER A 450 30.67 2.15 -31.41
N ARG A 451 31.72 2.88 -31.09
CA ARG A 451 31.67 4.36 -30.96
C ARG A 451 31.17 5.02 -32.27
N ALA A 452 31.62 4.52 -33.43
CA ALA A 452 31.22 5.02 -34.73
C ALA A 452 29.70 4.87 -34.98
N ARG A 453 29.11 3.77 -34.56
CA ARG A 453 27.63 3.54 -34.66
C ARG A 453 26.81 4.64 -33.96
N PHE A 454 27.34 5.17 -32.87
CA PHE A 454 26.67 6.24 -32.12
C PHE A 454 27.17 7.65 -32.48
N GLY A 455 27.94 7.77 -33.57
CA GLY A 455 28.49 9.05 -34.03
C GLY A 455 29.50 9.66 -33.06
N ILE A 456 30.28 8.81 -32.36
CA ILE A 456 31.29 9.20 -31.38
C ILE A 456 32.68 8.99 -32.04
N ALA A 457 33.54 10.01 -32.03
CA ALA A 457 34.90 9.92 -32.54
C ALA A 457 35.73 8.91 -31.70
N ALA A 458 36.64 8.21 -32.33
CA ALA A 458 37.41 7.13 -31.68
C ALA A 458 38.21 7.64 -30.46
N GLU A 459 38.73 8.86 -30.55
CA GLU A 459 39.53 9.55 -29.53
C GLU A 459 38.71 10.31 -28.48
N ALA A 460 37.41 10.49 -28.69
CA ALA A 460 36.56 11.21 -27.75
C ALA A 460 36.45 10.47 -26.41
N LEU A 461 36.59 11.21 -25.32
CA LEU A 461 36.33 10.69 -24.01
C LEU A 461 34.80 10.56 -23.80
N VAL A 462 34.37 9.40 -23.36
CA VAL A 462 32.97 9.06 -23.22
C VAL A 462 32.58 8.89 -21.74
N PHE A 463 31.74 9.79 -21.24
CA PHE A 463 31.00 9.61 -20.01
C PHE A 463 29.72 8.84 -20.30
N PHE A 464 29.36 7.89 -19.47
CA PHE A 464 28.14 7.11 -19.58
C PHE A 464 27.31 7.15 -18.30
N SER A 465 26.00 7.18 -18.42
CA SER A 465 25.10 6.85 -17.31
C SER A 465 23.95 5.95 -17.78
N GLY A 466 23.76 4.83 -17.06
CA GLY A 466 22.64 3.91 -17.24
C GLY A 466 21.42 4.26 -16.38
N ALA A 467 21.39 5.46 -15.82
CA ALA A 467 20.29 5.91 -14.98
C ALA A 467 18.99 6.02 -15.80
N ASN A 468 17.89 5.49 -15.26
CA ASN A 468 16.56 5.70 -15.83
C ASN A 468 16.21 7.19 -15.81
N PHE A 469 15.44 7.67 -16.80
CA PHE A 469 15.10 9.09 -16.96
C PHE A 469 14.45 9.71 -15.71
N PHE A 470 13.73 8.95 -14.89
CA PHE A 470 13.20 9.42 -13.62
C PHE A 470 14.29 9.83 -12.61
N LYS A 471 15.44 9.16 -12.62
CA LYS A 471 16.58 9.46 -11.74
C LYS A 471 17.40 10.68 -12.20
N ILE A 472 17.28 11.04 -13.47
CA ILE A 472 18.04 12.15 -14.06
C ILE A 472 17.31 13.46 -13.79
N LEU A 473 17.46 13.95 -12.57
CA LEU A 473 16.89 15.24 -12.16
C LEU A 473 17.61 16.44 -12.82
N PRO A 474 17.01 17.64 -12.80
CA PRO A 474 17.66 18.86 -13.26
C PRO A 474 19.01 19.12 -12.57
N GLU A 475 19.13 18.84 -11.27
CA GLU A 475 20.33 18.95 -10.47
C GLU A 475 21.45 18.04 -11.01
N LEU A 476 21.12 16.81 -11.34
CA LEU A 476 22.08 15.83 -11.85
C LEU A 476 22.56 16.21 -13.26
N SER A 477 21.64 16.55 -14.16
CA SER A 477 22.02 16.97 -15.52
C SER A 477 22.77 18.29 -15.56
N GLU A 478 22.52 19.20 -14.63
CA GLU A 478 23.28 20.41 -14.39
C GLU A 478 24.74 20.08 -13.97
N THR A 479 24.90 19.14 -13.05
CA THR A 479 26.22 18.64 -12.62
C THR A 479 27.00 18.03 -13.78
N TRP A 480 26.33 17.24 -14.62
CA TRP A 480 26.96 16.68 -15.82
C TRP A 480 27.34 17.74 -16.85
N ALA A 481 26.55 18.79 -17.00
CA ALA A 481 26.90 19.92 -17.88
C ALA A 481 28.19 20.61 -17.44
N ARG A 482 28.40 20.78 -16.13
CA ARG A 482 29.64 21.33 -15.55
C ARG A 482 30.84 20.42 -15.79
N ILE A 483 30.67 19.07 -15.67
CA ILE A 483 31.73 18.12 -15.98
C ILE A 483 32.11 18.20 -17.46
N LEU A 484 31.15 18.21 -18.38
CA LEU A 484 31.41 18.30 -19.81
C LEU A 484 32.08 19.62 -20.20
N ALA A 485 31.69 20.72 -19.58
CA ALA A 485 32.33 22.04 -19.80
C ALA A 485 33.82 22.03 -19.43
N ALA A 486 34.15 21.33 -18.34
CA ALA A 486 35.52 21.17 -17.84
C ALA A 486 36.36 20.17 -18.64
N VAL A 487 35.75 19.26 -19.42
CA VAL A 487 36.47 18.26 -20.26
C VAL A 487 36.09 18.47 -21.73
N PRO A 488 36.81 19.39 -22.46
CA PRO A 488 36.52 19.69 -23.86
C PRO A 488 36.60 18.43 -24.74
N GLY A 489 35.71 18.33 -25.73
CA GLY A 489 35.64 17.18 -26.66
C GLY A 489 35.02 15.92 -26.10
N SER A 490 34.71 15.83 -24.80
CA SER A 490 34.03 14.65 -24.22
C SER A 490 32.56 14.56 -24.67
N VAL A 491 32.02 13.37 -24.63
CA VAL A 491 30.63 13.03 -24.99
C VAL A 491 29.92 12.45 -23.78
N LEU A 492 28.66 12.82 -23.54
CA LEU A 492 27.76 12.19 -22.59
C LEU A 492 26.84 11.22 -23.32
N LEU A 493 26.97 9.95 -23.01
CA LEU A 493 26.18 8.85 -23.55
C LEU A 493 25.17 8.38 -22.48
N LEU A 494 23.88 8.46 -22.78
CA LEU A 494 22.80 8.09 -21.87
C LEU A 494 21.92 6.97 -22.47
N MET A 495 21.44 6.08 -21.62
CA MET A 495 20.44 5.06 -21.96
C MET A 495 19.23 5.14 -20.99
N PRO A 496 18.51 6.29 -20.94
CA PRO A 496 17.54 6.58 -19.89
C PRO A 496 16.21 5.86 -20.07
N PHE A 497 15.92 5.32 -21.27
CA PHE A 497 14.68 4.65 -21.63
C PHE A 497 14.82 3.12 -21.74
N ASN A 498 15.82 2.56 -21.08
CA ASN A 498 15.98 1.15 -20.81
C ASN A 498 15.66 0.88 -19.33
N PRO A 499 14.77 -0.03 -18.96
CA PRO A 499 14.08 -1.06 -19.75
C PRO A 499 12.88 -0.57 -20.59
N ASN A 500 12.33 -1.46 -21.43
CA ASN A 500 11.31 -1.16 -22.45
C ASN A 500 10.04 -0.47 -21.94
N TRP A 501 9.62 -0.69 -20.67
CA TRP A 501 8.45 -0.02 -20.10
C TRP A 501 8.57 1.51 -20.10
N SER A 502 9.79 2.04 -20.07
CA SER A 502 10.04 3.48 -20.12
C SER A 502 9.88 4.07 -21.53
N SER A 503 9.77 3.25 -22.57
CA SER A 503 9.59 3.69 -23.95
C SER A 503 8.24 4.36 -24.23
N SER A 504 7.23 4.09 -23.39
CA SER A 504 5.89 4.70 -23.48
C SER A 504 5.84 6.17 -23.06
N TYR A 505 6.88 6.66 -22.36
CA TYR A 505 6.94 8.04 -21.87
C TYR A 505 7.42 9.03 -22.93
N GLN A 506 6.94 10.27 -22.83
CA GLN A 506 7.35 11.36 -23.71
C GLN A 506 8.83 11.72 -23.46
N ARG A 507 9.67 11.49 -24.48
CA ARG A 507 11.13 11.69 -24.38
C ARG A 507 11.55 13.14 -24.57
N ARG A 508 10.80 13.89 -25.37
CA ARG A 508 11.19 15.22 -25.83
C ARG A 508 11.36 16.25 -24.71
N PRO A 509 10.46 16.36 -23.69
CA PRO A 509 10.66 17.31 -22.60
C PRO A 509 11.97 17.06 -21.86
N PHE A 510 12.28 15.79 -21.60
CA PHE A 510 13.52 15.36 -20.93
C PHE A 510 14.77 15.72 -21.73
N ILE A 511 14.78 15.38 -23.03
CA ILE A 511 15.94 15.66 -23.91
C ILE A 511 16.16 17.17 -24.02
N LYS A 512 15.11 17.94 -24.30
CA LYS A 512 15.18 19.40 -24.47
C LYS A 512 15.72 20.10 -23.22
N ARG A 513 15.31 19.66 -22.04
CA ARG A 513 15.81 20.18 -20.77
C ARG A 513 17.34 19.99 -20.66
N ILE A 514 17.85 18.78 -20.91
CA ILE A 514 19.31 18.51 -20.83
C ILE A 514 20.06 19.34 -21.86
N GLU A 515 19.57 19.46 -23.10
CA GLU A 515 20.19 20.27 -24.13
C GLU A 515 20.21 21.75 -23.76
N GLU A 516 19.18 22.26 -23.09
CA GLU A 516 19.14 23.66 -22.60
C GLU A 516 20.19 23.89 -21.50
N GLN A 517 20.31 22.93 -20.56
CA GLN A 517 21.34 23.01 -19.50
C GLN A 517 22.75 22.92 -20.07
N LEU A 518 23.03 22.03 -21.03
CA LEU A 518 24.31 21.96 -21.71
C LEU A 518 24.66 23.30 -22.38
N ARG A 519 23.72 23.89 -23.12
CA ARG A 519 23.91 25.18 -23.77
C ARG A 519 24.18 26.31 -22.78
N ALA A 520 23.53 26.32 -21.62
CA ALA A 520 23.75 27.31 -20.57
C ALA A 520 25.19 27.24 -20.01
N HIS A 521 25.86 26.10 -20.10
CA HIS A 521 27.27 25.92 -19.75
C HIS A 521 28.23 25.99 -20.93
N GLY A 522 27.81 26.49 -22.10
CA GLY A 522 28.63 26.60 -23.30
C GLY A 522 28.97 25.26 -23.96
N VAL A 523 28.23 24.20 -23.62
CA VAL A 523 28.42 22.85 -24.17
C VAL A 523 27.44 22.62 -25.34
N SER A 524 27.98 22.19 -26.47
CA SER A 524 27.14 21.87 -27.64
C SER A 524 26.23 20.65 -27.33
N SER A 525 24.94 20.74 -27.69
CA SER A 525 24.01 19.62 -27.61
C SER A 525 24.43 18.38 -28.44
N GLN A 526 25.28 18.57 -29.44
CA GLN A 526 25.89 17.50 -30.22
C GLN A 526 26.82 16.61 -29.39
N ARG A 527 27.18 16.99 -28.18
CA ARG A 527 27.95 16.17 -27.23
C ARG A 527 27.05 15.26 -26.37
N LEU A 528 25.73 15.34 -26.49
CA LEU A 528 24.77 14.44 -25.91
C LEU A 528 24.43 13.34 -26.91
N ARG A 529 24.49 12.08 -26.46
CA ARG A 529 23.99 10.92 -27.19
C ARG A 529 23.00 10.16 -26.33
N ILE A 530 21.84 9.86 -26.88
CA ILE A 530 20.80 9.07 -26.20
C ILE A 530 20.58 7.79 -26.98
N ILE A 531 20.72 6.66 -26.30
CA ILE A 531 20.53 5.33 -26.86
C ILE A 531 19.14 4.82 -26.43
N ASP A 532 18.46 4.20 -27.36
CA ASP A 532 17.22 3.48 -27.09
C ASP A 532 17.46 2.20 -26.30
N ALA A 533 16.36 1.62 -25.77
CA ALA A 533 16.42 0.35 -25.11
C ALA A 533 17.04 -0.76 -26.01
N VAL A 534 17.89 -1.58 -25.42
CA VAL A 534 18.56 -2.69 -26.10
C VAL A 534 17.94 -4.03 -25.68
N PRO A 535 18.05 -5.09 -26.52
CA PRO A 535 17.31 -6.32 -26.33
C PRO A 535 17.69 -7.11 -25.07
N SER A 536 18.97 -7.15 -24.71
CA SER A 536 19.46 -8.02 -23.61
C SER A 536 20.38 -7.25 -22.65
N ARG A 537 20.60 -7.79 -21.48
CA ARG A 537 21.60 -7.27 -20.52
C ARG A 537 23.02 -7.35 -21.10
N ALA A 538 23.34 -8.40 -21.85
CA ALA A 538 24.63 -8.52 -22.52
C ALA A 538 24.84 -7.39 -23.54
N ASP A 539 23.78 -6.92 -24.22
CA ASP A 539 23.82 -5.73 -25.07
C ASP A 539 24.05 -4.45 -24.24
N VAL A 540 23.44 -4.34 -23.05
CA VAL A 540 23.69 -3.23 -22.12
C VAL A 540 25.19 -3.17 -21.75
N HIS A 541 25.79 -4.29 -21.39
CA HIS A 541 27.24 -4.34 -21.06
C HIS A 541 28.12 -3.91 -22.23
N ARG A 542 27.79 -4.30 -23.46
CA ARG A 542 28.53 -3.85 -24.66
C ARG A 542 28.41 -2.35 -24.87
N VAL A 543 27.22 -1.78 -24.65
CA VAL A 543 27.01 -0.33 -24.72
C VAL A 543 27.82 0.39 -23.64
N ILE A 544 27.82 -0.11 -22.41
CA ILE A 544 28.60 0.51 -21.31
C ILE A 544 30.11 0.41 -21.63
N ALA A 545 30.59 -0.71 -22.18
CA ALA A 545 32.01 -0.97 -22.43
C ALA A 545 32.68 -0.01 -23.43
N ILE A 546 31.91 0.78 -24.22
CA ILE A 546 32.52 1.81 -25.07
C ILE A 546 32.82 3.11 -24.33
N ALA A 547 32.37 3.25 -23.08
CA ALA A 547 32.61 4.40 -22.24
C ALA A 547 33.95 4.35 -21.52
N ASP A 548 34.47 5.52 -21.13
CA ASP A 548 35.69 5.68 -20.35
C ASP A 548 35.42 5.84 -18.85
N VAL A 549 34.30 6.50 -18.50
CA VAL A 549 33.88 6.78 -17.12
C VAL A 549 32.38 6.63 -16.99
N TYR A 550 31.93 5.88 -15.99
CA TYR A 550 30.51 5.77 -15.61
C TYR A 550 30.16 6.82 -14.54
N LEU A 551 29.09 7.55 -14.75
CA LEU A 551 28.56 8.56 -13.84
C LEU A 551 27.28 8.04 -13.17
N ASP A 552 27.35 7.70 -11.88
CA ASP A 552 26.16 7.26 -11.15
C ASP A 552 25.18 8.41 -10.90
N ALA A 553 23.92 8.05 -10.72
CA ALA A 553 22.86 8.99 -10.42
C ALA A 553 22.79 9.34 -8.93
N PHE A 554 22.31 10.54 -8.63
CA PHE A 554 21.93 11.01 -7.30
C PHE A 554 20.73 11.97 -7.39
N PRO A 555 19.95 12.15 -6.30
CA PRO A 555 20.08 11.52 -4.96
C PRO A 555 19.70 10.05 -4.88
N PHE A 556 19.03 9.47 -5.88
CA PHE A 556 18.74 8.05 -5.92
C PHE A 556 19.79 7.32 -6.77
N ALA A 557 20.68 6.60 -6.07
CA ALA A 557 21.83 5.91 -6.68
C ALA A 557 21.40 4.75 -7.60
N GLY A 558 22.31 4.38 -8.49
CA GLY A 558 22.21 3.14 -9.25
C GLY A 558 22.46 1.91 -8.35
N ALA A 559 21.68 0.86 -8.55
CA ALA A 559 21.92 -0.45 -7.97
C ALA A 559 22.32 -1.42 -9.09
N CYS A 560 21.36 -1.93 -9.86
CA CYS A 560 21.62 -2.82 -11.00
C CYS A 560 22.47 -2.17 -12.09
N SER A 561 22.18 -0.91 -12.44
CA SER A 561 22.94 -0.16 -13.43
C SER A 561 24.40 0.11 -13.02
N MET A 562 24.65 0.19 -11.71
CA MET A 562 26.01 0.26 -11.18
C MET A 562 26.73 -1.08 -11.25
N LEU A 563 26.04 -2.17 -10.95
CA LEU A 563 26.58 -3.51 -11.15
C LEU A 563 26.93 -3.75 -12.63
N ASP A 564 26.09 -3.27 -13.56
CA ASP A 564 26.37 -3.35 -14.99
C ASP A 564 27.67 -2.63 -15.39
N SER A 565 28.02 -1.49 -14.74
CA SER A 565 29.31 -0.82 -14.99
C SER A 565 30.50 -1.62 -14.52
N ILE A 566 30.38 -2.30 -13.37
CA ILE A 566 31.39 -3.21 -12.85
C ILE A 566 31.58 -4.39 -13.81
N LEU A 567 30.50 -5.00 -14.28
CA LEU A 567 30.52 -6.13 -15.22
C LEU A 567 31.07 -5.73 -16.60
N ALA A 568 30.85 -4.48 -17.02
CA ALA A 568 31.43 -3.92 -18.24
C ALA A 568 32.86 -3.40 -18.07
N MET A 569 33.49 -3.53 -16.89
CA MET A 569 34.84 -3.08 -16.56
C MET A 569 35.07 -1.57 -16.75
N VAL A 570 34.03 -0.76 -16.51
CA VAL A 570 34.11 0.71 -16.67
C VAL A 570 34.24 1.39 -15.30
N PRO A 571 35.30 2.20 -15.08
CA PRO A 571 35.49 2.96 -13.86
C PRO A 571 34.29 3.87 -13.57
N ALA A 572 33.78 3.85 -12.35
CA ALA A 572 32.61 4.62 -11.96
C ALA A 572 32.93 5.67 -10.90
N VAL A 573 32.15 6.76 -10.90
CA VAL A 573 32.11 7.75 -9.82
C VAL A 573 30.72 7.74 -9.22
N VAL A 574 30.64 7.62 -7.90
CA VAL A 574 29.38 7.54 -7.16
C VAL A 574 29.31 8.60 -6.07
N ARG A 575 28.10 8.97 -5.64
CA ARG A 575 27.88 9.91 -4.57
C ARG A 575 27.07 9.28 -3.44
N ARG A 576 27.60 9.34 -2.19
CA ARG A 576 26.86 8.98 -0.98
C ARG A 576 25.79 10.02 -0.67
N GLY A 577 24.72 9.57 -0.02
CA GLY A 577 23.65 10.43 0.47
C GLY A 577 23.19 10.06 1.87
N ARG A 578 22.19 10.79 2.35
CA ARG A 578 21.67 10.69 3.73
C ARG A 578 20.58 9.65 3.92
N VAL A 579 20.18 8.93 2.90
CA VAL A 579 19.09 7.94 2.93
C VAL A 579 19.55 6.67 2.22
N GLY A 580 19.03 5.50 2.64
CA GLY A 580 19.50 4.20 2.14
C GLY A 580 19.53 4.09 0.62
N ARG A 581 18.47 4.56 -0.06
CA ARG A 581 18.40 4.56 -1.54
C ARG A 581 19.48 5.38 -2.26
N SER A 582 20.18 6.24 -1.54
CA SER A 582 21.28 7.05 -2.09
C SER A 582 22.62 6.35 -2.04
N ASN A 583 22.74 5.18 -1.39
CA ASN A 583 24.02 4.57 -1.08
C ASN A 583 24.28 3.25 -1.82
N HIS A 584 23.38 2.81 -2.72
CA HIS A 584 23.57 1.55 -3.46
C HIS A 584 24.88 1.53 -4.27
N GLY A 585 25.18 2.63 -4.99
CA GLY A 585 26.41 2.76 -5.77
C GLY A 585 27.66 2.72 -4.88
N ALA A 586 27.67 3.46 -3.77
CA ALA A 586 28.76 3.48 -2.81
C ALA A 586 28.97 2.10 -2.14
N ALA A 587 27.88 1.42 -1.76
CA ALA A 587 27.96 0.05 -1.22
C ALA A 587 28.55 -0.97 -2.22
N LEU A 588 28.28 -0.79 -3.52
CA LEU A 588 28.89 -1.61 -4.58
C LEU A 588 30.38 -1.26 -4.76
N MET A 589 30.76 0.03 -4.72
CA MET A 589 32.18 0.42 -4.78
C MET A 589 32.95 -0.15 -3.59
N GLN A 590 32.39 -0.09 -2.39
CA GLN A 590 32.99 -0.70 -1.20
C GLN A 590 33.09 -2.22 -1.33
N MET A 591 32.07 -2.89 -1.89
CA MET A 591 32.08 -4.34 -2.13
C MET A 591 33.24 -4.77 -3.04
N VAL A 592 33.56 -3.97 -4.05
CA VAL A 592 34.65 -4.29 -4.99
C VAL A 592 36.01 -3.69 -4.60
N GLY A 593 36.10 -3.09 -3.39
CA GLY A 593 37.34 -2.51 -2.87
C GLY A 593 37.80 -1.26 -3.64
N LEU A 594 36.86 -0.47 -4.10
CA LEU A 594 37.03 0.81 -4.82
C LEU A 594 36.29 1.95 -4.11
N ASP A 595 36.25 1.94 -2.77
CA ASP A 595 35.52 2.91 -1.96
C ASP A 595 36.01 4.37 -2.19
N GLU A 596 37.28 4.52 -2.59
CA GLU A 596 37.84 5.80 -3.00
C GLU A 596 37.10 6.44 -4.20
N GLN A 597 36.28 5.70 -4.94
CA GLN A 597 35.43 6.24 -6.01
C GLN A 597 34.12 6.87 -5.49
N SER A 598 33.85 6.73 -4.20
CA SER A 598 32.69 7.36 -3.55
C SER A 598 32.99 8.79 -3.12
N CYS A 599 32.03 9.67 -3.28
CA CYS A 599 32.11 11.10 -2.97
C CYS A 599 31.01 11.48 -1.95
N ASP A 600 31.32 12.36 -1.01
CA ASP A 600 30.36 12.81 0.01
C ASP A 600 29.67 14.14 -0.36
N SER A 601 30.14 14.80 -1.43
CA SER A 601 29.56 16.04 -1.92
C SER A 601 29.48 16.06 -3.46
N GLU A 602 28.64 16.95 -3.99
CA GLU A 602 28.55 17.19 -5.43
C GLU A 602 29.86 17.77 -5.99
N ALA A 603 30.52 18.66 -5.22
CA ALA A 603 31.79 19.23 -5.62
C ALA A 603 32.87 18.17 -5.79
N GLU A 604 32.96 17.22 -4.87
CA GLU A 604 33.87 16.08 -4.97
C GLU A 604 33.51 15.17 -6.15
N TYR A 605 32.22 14.92 -6.38
CA TYR A 605 31.74 14.13 -7.51
C TYR A 605 32.20 14.76 -8.85
N VAL A 606 32.04 16.07 -9.01
CA VAL A 606 32.52 16.80 -10.19
C VAL A 606 34.04 16.73 -10.33
N ALA A 607 34.78 17.03 -9.24
CA ALA A 607 36.23 16.99 -9.25
C ALA A 607 36.81 15.61 -9.59
N LYS A 608 36.26 14.56 -8.99
CA LYS A 608 36.67 13.17 -9.23
C LYS A 608 36.32 12.72 -10.65
N SER A 609 35.15 13.09 -11.16
CA SER A 609 34.77 12.78 -12.54
C SER A 609 35.72 13.43 -13.56
N ILE A 610 36.14 14.64 -13.34
CA ILE A 610 37.10 15.34 -14.19
C ILE A 610 38.49 14.73 -14.07
N ALA A 611 38.96 14.43 -12.83
CA ALA A 611 40.23 13.78 -12.59
C ALA A 611 40.31 12.43 -13.27
N LEU A 612 39.28 11.59 -13.08
CA LEU A 612 39.22 10.26 -13.68
C LEU A 612 39.16 10.33 -15.22
N ALA A 613 38.50 11.35 -15.78
CA ALA A 613 38.44 11.60 -17.21
C ALA A 613 39.83 11.92 -17.80
N THR A 614 40.65 12.71 -17.09
CA THR A 614 41.96 13.20 -17.57
C THR A 614 43.12 12.24 -17.22
N ASP A 615 43.00 11.40 -16.21
CA ASP A 615 44.00 10.46 -15.79
C ASP A 615 43.78 9.04 -16.37
N GLY A 616 44.37 8.77 -17.52
CA GLY A 616 44.32 7.46 -18.15
C GLY A 616 45.04 6.33 -17.36
N THR A 617 45.98 6.71 -16.49
CA THR A 617 46.70 5.74 -15.66
C THR A 617 45.77 5.24 -14.54
N GLU A 618 45.07 6.15 -13.89
CA GLU A 618 44.11 5.78 -12.84
C GLU A 618 42.93 4.96 -13.42
N ARG A 619 42.41 5.33 -14.59
CA ARG A 619 41.36 4.50 -15.24
C ARG A 619 41.85 3.05 -15.47
N ARG A 620 43.08 2.86 -15.98
CA ARG A 620 43.66 1.52 -16.18
C ARG A 620 43.87 0.76 -14.88
N ARG A 621 44.26 1.46 -13.81
CA ARG A 621 44.39 0.84 -12.47
C ARG A 621 43.03 0.27 -12.01
N ILE A 622 41.95 1.07 -12.09
CA ILE A 622 40.62 0.62 -11.70
C ILE A 622 40.13 -0.51 -12.60
N GLN A 623 40.30 -0.40 -13.92
CA GLN A 623 39.96 -1.48 -14.87
C GLN A 623 40.70 -2.77 -14.55
N GLY A 624 42.00 -2.69 -14.23
CA GLY A 624 42.80 -3.83 -13.81
C GLY A 624 42.22 -4.52 -12.57
N ARG A 625 41.84 -3.73 -11.57
CA ARG A 625 41.18 -4.22 -10.35
C ARG A 625 39.85 -4.93 -10.65
N LEU A 626 39.00 -4.35 -11.50
CA LEU A 626 37.71 -4.96 -11.91
C LEU A 626 37.93 -6.28 -12.68
N HIS A 627 38.95 -6.34 -13.54
CA HIS A 627 39.33 -7.59 -14.23
C HIS A 627 39.82 -8.68 -13.27
N GLU A 628 40.65 -8.33 -12.27
CA GLU A 628 41.10 -9.28 -11.25
C GLU A 628 39.88 -9.88 -10.49
N LEU A 629 38.95 -9.05 -10.10
CA LEU A 629 37.71 -9.49 -9.42
C LEU A 629 36.85 -10.39 -10.29
N ALA A 630 36.73 -10.11 -11.58
CA ALA A 630 35.93 -10.91 -12.51
C ALA A 630 36.57 -12.30 -12.79
N GLN A 631 37.89 -12.43 -12.59
CA GLN A 631 38.60 -13.71 -12.73
C GLN A 631 38.57 -14.57 -11.46
N ALA A 632 38.01 -14.06 -10.35
CA ALA A 632 37.86 -14.86 -9.14
C ALA A 632 36.94 -16.08 -9.42
N ILE A 633 37.17 -17.20 -8.73
CA ILE A 633 36.36 -18.41 -8.86
C ILE A 633 34.84 -18.07 -8.61
N VAL A 634 34.61 -17.25 -7.60
CA VAL A 634 33.30 -16.63 -7.35
C VAL A 634 33.53 -15.14 -7.21
N PRO A 635 33.15 -14.31 -8.20
CA PRO A 635 33.16 -12.85 -8.04
C PRO A 635 32.33 -12.41 -6.85
N VAL A 636 32.85 -11.48 -6.05
CA VAL A 636 32.20 -11.05 -4.80
C VAL A 636 30.77 -10.61 -5.00
N TYR A 637 30.44 -9.99 -6.13
CA TYR A 637 29.09 -9.52 -6.48
C TYR A 637 28.13 -10.65 -6.93
N TYR A 638 28.64 -11.88 -7.12
CA TYR A 638 27.89 -13.11 -7.43
C TYR A 638 27.93 -14.13 -6.29
N ASP A 639 28.50 -13.80 -5.13
CA ASP A 639 28.52 -14.70 -3.97
C ASP A 639 27.14 -14.75 -3.30
N THR A 640 26.15 -15.26 -4.05
CA THR A 640 24.80 -15.48 -3.54
C THR A 640 24.73 -16.54 -2.44
N PRO A 641 25.62 -17.57 -2.37
CA PRO A 641 25.72 -18.44 -1.20
C PRO A 641 26.06 -17.70 0.11
N LEU A 642 27.06 -16.82 0.09
CA LEU A 642 27.40 -15.98 1.25
C LEU A 642 26.24 -15.08 1.64
N PHE A 643 25.61 -14.45 0.66
CA PHE A 643 24.45 -13.58 0.91
C PHE A 643 23.29 -14.36 1.51
N ALA A 644 22.93 -15.53 0.96
CA ALA A 644 21.86 -16.37 1.48
C ALA A 644 22.15 -16.85 2.92
N SER A 645 23.42 -17.10 3.27
CA SER A 645 23.77 -17.45 4.65
C SER A 645 23.52 -16.29 5.63
N ARG A 646 23.84 -15.05 5.23
CA ARG A 646 23.54 -13.84 6.02
C ARG A 646 22.05 -13.61 6.19
N VAL A 647 21.27 -13.76 5.11
CA VAL A 647 19.81 -13.68 5.12
C VAL A 647 19.23 -14.77 6.03
N GLY A 648 19.72 -16.00 5.92
CA GLY A 648 19.29 -17.12 6.77
C GLY A 648 19.54 -16.84 8.25
N ALA A 649 20.73 -16.37 8.60
CA ALA A 649 21.07 -16.00 9.98
C ALA A 649 20.18 -14.88 10.52
N ALA A 650 19.89 -13.86 9.70
CA ALA A 650 18.96 -12.79 10.08
C ALA A 650 17.55 -13.32 10.33
N PHE A 651 17.02 -14.17 9.45
CA PHE A 651 15.69 -14.77 9.61
C PHE A 651 15.62 -15.68 10.84
N GLU A 652 16.64 -16.46 11.12
CA GLU A 652 16.75 -17.26 12.35
C GLU A 652 16.74 -16.38 13.59
N SER A 653 17.55 -15.31 13.60
CA SER A 653 17.60 -14.34 14.71
C SER A 653 16.25 -13.66 14.93
N LEU A 654 15.57 -13.21 13.86
CA LEU A 654 14.24 -12.61 13.94
C LEU A 654 13.22 -13.59 14.53
N ASN A 655 13.19 -14.83 14.05
CA ASN A 655 12.29 -15.87 14.56
C ASN A 655 12.59 -16.20 16.04
N GLN A 656 13.86 -16.28 16.40
CA GLN A 656 14.29 -16.53 17.79
C GLN A 656 13.88 -15.36 18.70
N ARG A 657 14.13 -14.11 18.30
CA ARG A 657 13.75 -12.93 19.07
C ARG A 657 12.23 -12.87 19.30
N TYR A 658 11.42 -13.14 18.27
CA TYR A 658 9.97 -13.23 18.36
C TYR A 658 9.54 -14.27 19.41
N ASN A 659 9.98 -15.51 19.27
CA ASN A 659 9.60 -16.60 20.17
C ASN A 659 10.09 -16.36 21.59
N SER A 660 11.32 -15.90 21.78
CA SER A 660 11.92 -15.61 23.10
C SER A 660 11.20 -14.48 23.83
N ARG A 661 10.72 -13.43 23.11
CA ARG A 661 9.93 -12.34 23.70
C ARG A 661 8.68 -12.90 24.39
N TYR A 662 7.88 -13.66 23.67
CA TYR A 662 6.63 -14.16 24.21
C TYR A 662 6.80 -15.31 25.21
N SER A 663 7.84 -16.13 25.08
CA SER A 663 8.18 -17.14 26.08
C SER A 663 8.56 -16.50 27.43
N ARG A 664 9.34 -15.44 27.41
CA ARG A 664 9.69 -14.69 28.66
C ARG A 664 8.47 -14.03 29.28
N LEU A 665 7.62 -13.39 28.49
CA LEU A 665 6.37 -12.82 28.97
C LEU A 665 5.43 -13.91 29.58
N ALA A 666 5.36 -15.07 28.96
CA ALA A 666 4.56 -16.19 29.47
C ALA A 666 5.08 -16.73 30.80
N ALA A 667 6.40 -16.67 31.06
CA ALA A 667 7.02 -17.13 32.30
C ALA A 667 6.81 -16.15 33.48
N ASP A 668 6.53 -14.86 33.23
CA ASP A 668 6.26 -13.85 34.24
C ASP A 668 4.89 -13.18 34.03
N GLY A 669 3.87 -13.72 34.66
CA GLY A 669 2.50 -13.23 34.54
C GLY A 669 2.30 -11.77 34.98
N MET A 670 3.14 -11.23 35.88
CA MET A 670 3.08 -9.80 36.24
C MET A 670 3.73 -8.92 35.17
N ALA A 671 4.84 -9.36 34.58
CA ALA A 671 5.45 -8.66 33.46
C ALA A 671 4.53 -8.65 32.25
N LEU A 672 3.86 -9.77 31.98
CA LEU A 672 2.86 -9.89 30.90
C LEU A 672 1.70 -8.91 31.09
N ARG A 673 1.10 -8.85 32.28
CA ARG A 673 0.00 -7.90 32.55
C ARG A 673 0.43 -6.45 32.41
N ARG A 674 1.63 -6.09 32.93
CA ARG A 674 2.19 -4.72 32.73
C ARG A 674 2.43 -4.42 31.25
N SER A 675 2.92 -5.38 30.48
CA SER A 675 3.11 -5.23 29.04
C SER A 675 1.78 -4.99 28.33
N LEU A 676 0.78 -5.83 28.62
CA LEU A 676 -0.58 -5.69 28.06
C LEU A 676 -1.19 -4.32 28.35
N GLN A 677 -1.14 -3.86 29.59
CA GLN A 677 -1.67 -2.56 29.97
C GLN A 677 -0.97 -1.40 29.25
N ARG A 678 0.36 -1.45 29.11
CA ARG A 678 1.13 -0.44 28.37
C ARG A 678 0.76 -0.43 26.88
N THR A 679 0.73 -1.60 26.24
CA THR A 679 0.44 -1.70 24.82
C THR A 679 -1.02 -1.31 24.54
N ALA A 680 -1.98 -1.80 25.34
CA ALA A 680 -3.37 -1.40 25.24
C ALA A 680 -3.56 0.13 25.34
N GLY A 681 -2.89 0.79 26.31
CA GLY A 681 -2.94 2.23 26.47
C GLY A 681 -2.40 3.03 25.26
N ARG A 682 -1.48 2.43 24.47
CA ARG A 682 -0.97 3.08 23.24
C ARG A 682 -1.87 2.86 22.04
N VAL A 683 -2.44 1.66 21.89
CA VAL A 683 -3.10 1.27 20.63
C VAL A 683 -4.62 1.45 20.63
N ILE A 684 -5.27 1.37 21.80
CA ILE A 684 -6.73 1.55 21.89
C ILE A 684 -7.09 3.01 21.63
N GLY A 685 -8.06 3.24 20.76
CA GLY A 685 -8.46 4.56 20.31
C GLY A 685 -7.53 5.19 19.25
N ALA A 686 -6.27 4.74 19.15
CA ALA A 686 -5.30 5.18 18.15
C ALA A 686 -5.33 4.33 16.87
N ASN A 687 -5.80 3.07 16.96
CA ASN A 687 -5.81 2.13 15.85
C ASN A 687 -7.24 1.69 15.49
N ILE A 688 -7.72 2.11 14.32
CA ILE A 688 -9.08 1.78 13.84
C ILE A 688 -9.29 0.29 13.55
N GLU A 689 -8.22 -0.48 13.34
CA GLU A 689 -8.32 -1.92 13.08
C GLU A 689 -8.82 -2.69 14.30
N LEU A 690 -8.54 -2.19 15.51
CA LEU A 690 -9.05 -2.78 16.76
C LEU A 690 -10.59 -2.69 16.88
N ASN A 691 -11.26 -1.87 16.09
CA ASN A 691 -12.72 -1.88 16.00
C ASN A 691 -13.26 -3.20 15.42
N ALA A 692 -12.39 -4.04 14.84
CA ALA A 692 -12.72 -5.42 14.46
C ALA A 692 -12.89 -6.37 15.66
N LEU A 693 -12.48 -5.99 16.88
CA LEU A 693 -12.71 -6.75 18.11
C LEU A 693 -14.15 -6.63 18.61
N THR A 694 -15.11 -6.94 17.75
CA THR A 694 -16.50 -7.24 18.10
C THR A 694 -16.62 -8.73 18.45
N ASP A 695 -17.82 -9.24 18.67
CA ASP A 695 -18.05 -10.64 19.01
C ASP A 695 -17.35 -11.61 18.04
N LEU A 696 -17.63 -11.47 16.75
CA LEU A 696 -16.99 -12.27 15.70
C LEU A 696 -15.48 -12.02 15.63
N GLY A 697 -15.04 -10.80 15.87
CA GLY A 697 -13.62 -10.44 15.93
C GLY A 697 -12.93 -11.13 17.12
N ILE A 698 -13.54 -11.18 18.28
CA ILE A 698 -13.01 -11.90 19.45
C ILE A 698 -12.85 -13.38 19.13
N VAL A 699 -13.87 -13.99 18.46
CA VAL A 699 -13.77 -15.40 18.03
C VAL A 699 -12.59 -15.60 17.07
N ASN A 700 -12.48 -14.78 16.01
CA ASN A 700 -11.48 -14.98 14.98
C ASN A 700 -10.04 -14.59 15.43
N LEU A 701 -9.91 -13.59 16.30
CA LEU A 701 -8.60 -13.00 16.63
C LEU A 701 -8.05 -13.48 17.98
N LEU A 702 -8.89 -14.00 18.86
CA LEU A 702 -8.47 -14.47 20.18
C LEU A 702 -8.84 -15.93 20.45
N ILE A 703 -10.11 -16.33 20.27
CA ILE A 703 -10.58 -17.66 20.64
C ILE A 703 -10.04 -18.72 19.70
N GLU A 704 -10.20 -18.56 18.40
CA GLU A 704 -9.70 -19.51 17.41
C GLU A 704 -8.17 -19.64 17.50
N PRO A 705 -7.36 -18.55 17.54
CA PRO A 705 -5.92 -18.66 17.72
C PRO A 705 -5.49 -19.26 19.05
N TYR A 706 -6.26 -19.03 20.11
CA TYR A 706 -5.99 -19.63 21.42
C TYR A 706 -6.02 -21.16 21.35
N PHE A 707 -7.02 -21.74 20.68
CA PHE A 707 -7.18 -23.19 20.59
C PHE A 707 -6.38 -23.86 19.47
N ARG A 708 -5.98 -23.13 18.45
CA ARG A 708 -5.45 -23.62 17.17
C ARG A 708 -4.34 -24.66 17.30
N ASP A 709 -3.39 -24.45 18.17
CA ASP A 709 -2.20 -25.32 18.30
C ASP A 709 -2.27 -26.28 19.50
N GLN A 710 -3.41 -26.32 20.19
CA GLN A 710 -3.62 -27.24 21.30
C GLN A 710 -4.13 -28.58 20.76
N ARG A 711 -3.32 -29.62 20.87
CA ARG A 711 -3.71 -30.99 20.48
C ARG A 711 -4.63 -31.58 21.51
N ILE A 712 -5.79 -32.11 21.09
CA ILE A 712 -6.69 -32.94 21.86
C ILE A 712 -7.15 -34.10 20.98
N ASP A 713 -7.49 -35.23 21.64
CA ASP A 713 -7.85 -36.47 20.94
C ASP A 713 -9.36 -36.59 20.61
N ARG A 714 -10.11 -35.52 20.78
CA ARG A 714 -11.54 -35.41 20.45
C ARG A 714 -11.82 -34.13 19.62
N PRO A 715 -12.93 -34.08 18.88
CA PRO A 715 -13.44 -32.81 18.36
C PRO A 715 -13.71 -31.82 19.49
N ARG A 716 -13.37 -30.57 19.32
CA ARG A 716 -13.72 -29.51 20.27
C ARG A 716 -15.21 -29.25 20.20
N CYS A 717 -15.80 -28.88 21.33
CA CYS A 717 -17.22 -28.62 21.48
C CYS A 717 -17.47 -27.16 21.86
N MET A 718 -18.39 -26.50 21.12
CA MET A 718 -18.96 -25.23 21.54
C MET A 718 -20.46 -25.32 21.78
N VAL A 719 -20.95 -24.48 22.70
CA VAL A 719 -22.35 -24.15 22.84
C VAL A 719 -22.53 -22.67 22.55
N ASP A 720 -23.45 -22.35 21.65
CA ASP A 720 -23.77 -20.97 21.24
C ASP A 720 -25.23 -20.68 21.61
N VAL A 721 -25.44 -19.85 22.62
CA VAL A 721 -26.75 -19.37 23.04
C VAL A 721 -27.04 -18.07 22.33
N GLY A 722 -28.21 -18.02 21.65
CA GLY A 722 -28.54 -16.92 20.75
C GLY A 722 -27.72 -16.99 19.47
N ALA A 723 -27.73 -18.17 18.83
CA ALA A 723 -26.85 -18.41 17.67
C ALA A 723 -27.21 -17.61 16.43
N CYS A 724 -28.39 -16.99 16.39
CA CYS A 724 -28.89 -16.12 15.32
C CYS A 724 -28.63 -16.71 13.92
N HIS A 725 -27.67 -16.21 13.14
CA HIS A 725 -27.35 -16.70 11.79
C HIS A 725 -26.11 -17.63 11.75
N GLY A 726 -25.55 -18.02 12.89
CA GLY A 726 -24.42 -18.93 13.00
C GLY A 726 -23.06 -18.31 12.73
N ALA A 727 -22.96 -16.98 12.69
CA ALA A 727 -21.71 -16.28 12.36
C ALA A 727 -20.56 -16.62 13.33
N MET A 728 -20.86 -16.82 14.63
CA MET A 728 -19.88 -17.14 15.65
C MET A 728 -19.38 -18.58 15.53
N ALA A 729 -20.25 -19.52 15.16
CA ALA A 729 -19.90 -20.92 15.01
C ALA A 729 -19.11 -21.21 13.74
N ALA A 730 -19.37 -20.51 12.64
CA ALA A 730 -18.79 -20.78 11.33
C ALA A 730 -17.25 -20.90 11.32
N PRO A 731 -16.48 -19.99 11.92
CA PRO A 731 -15.00 -20.06 11.94
C PRO A 731 -14.48 -21.30 12.67
N LEU A 732 -15.17 -21.74 13.73
CA LEU A 732 -14.78 -22.89 14.54
C LEU A 732 -15.17 -24.19 13.84
N LEU A 733 -16.36 -24.26 13.24
CA LEU A 733 -16.80 -25.40 12.41
C LEU A 733 -15.83 -25.62 11.24
N ALA A 734 -15.34 -24.59 10.62
CA ALA A 734 -14.32 -24.67 9.58
C ALA A 734 -12.99 -25.29 10.07
N GLN A 735 -12.74 -25.31 11.39
CA GLN A 735 -11.60 -25.94 12.04
C GLN A 735 -11.92 -27.35 12.57
N GLY A 736 -13.08 -27.91 12.23
CA GLY A 736 -13.48 -29.27 12.64
C GLY A 736 -14.12 -29.35 14.01
N TRP A 737 -14.61 -28.26 14.59
CA TRP A 737 -15.37 -28.28 15.87
C TRP A 737 -16.76 -28.87 15.70
N CYS A 738 -17.35 -29.29 16.83
CA CYS A 738 -18.77 -29.56 16.92
C CYS A 738 -19.47 -28.40 17.64
N ALA A 739 -20.72 -28.11 17.25
CA ALA A 739 -21.50 -27.02 17.83
C ALA A 739 -22.92 -27.44 18.18
N GLU A 740 -23.38 -27.00 19.36
CA GLU A 740 -24.79 -27.05 19.77
C GLU A 740 -25.32 -25.62 19.80
N LEU A 741 -26.25 -25.28 18.90
CA LEU A 741 -26.74 -23.97 18.63
C LEU A 741 -28.16 -23.78 19.14
N LEU A 742 -28.37 -22.91 20.13
CA LEU A 742 -29.66 -22.62 20.71
C LEU A 742 -30.21 -21.34 20.09
N GLU A 743 -31.31 -21.44 19.32
CA GLU A 743 -31.96 -20.32 18.65
C GLU A 743 -33.48 -20.48 18.68
N PRO A 744 -34.20 -19.72 19.49
CA PRO A 744 -35.63 -19.81 19.58
C PRO A 744 -36.41 -19.20 18.39
N ASP A 745 -35.82 -18.22 17.66
CA ASP A 745 -36.50 -17.57 16.53
C ASP A 745 -36.52 -18.47 15.28
N PRO A 746 -37.74 -18.88 14.78
CA PRO A 746 -37.82 -19.72 13.59
C PRO A 746 -37.20 -19.09 12.34
N ALA A 747 -37.31 -17.77 12.15
CA ALA A 747 -36.77 -17.09 10.99
C ALA A 747 -35.24 -17.03 11.03
N ALA A 748 -34.66 -16.80 12.21
CA ALA A 748 -33.22 -16.84 12.41
C ALA A 748 -32.68 -18.27 12.19
N ARG A 749 -33.37 -19.31 12.68
CA ARG A 749 -32.95 -20.70 12.45
C ARG A 749 -32.89 -21.09 10.99
N GLU A 750 -33.86 -20.67 10.17
CA GLU A 750 -33.83 -20.94 8.73
C GLU A 750 -32.60 -20.36 8.05
N VAL A 751 -32.21 -19.15 8.43
CA VAL A 751 -31.00 -18.49 7.91
C VAL A 751 -29.75 -19.21 8.44
N LEU A 752 -29.71 -19.58 9.72
CA LEU A 752 -28.61 -20.26 10.36
C LEU A 752 -28.30 -21.59 9.67
N GLU A 753 -29.34 -22.46 9.50
CA GLU A 753 -29.18 -23.76 8.86
C GLU A 753 -28.68 -23.63 7.40
N ARG A 754 -29.18 -22.64 6.70
CA ARG A 754 -28.71 -22.34 5.31
C ARG A 754 -27.25 -21.83 5.30
N SER A 755 -26.91 -20.95 6.22
CA SER A 755 -25.55 -20.38 6.31
C SER A 755 -24.51 -21.43 6.66
N LEU A 756 -24.86 -22.41 7.50
CA LEU A 756 -23.96 -23.48 7.96
C LEU A 756 -24.12 -24.80 7.20
N ALA A 757 -24.85 -24.83 6.09
CA ALA A 757 -25.18 -26.07 5.36
C ALA A 757 -23.93 -26.89 4.97
N GLY A 758 -22.78 -26.23 4.70
CA GLY A 758 -21.50 -26.88 4.44
C GLY A 758 -20.92 -27.69 5.61
N TYR A 759 -21.43 -27.50 6.83
CA TYR A 759 -20.97 -28.11 8.07
C TYR A 759 -22.04 -28.97 8.74
N ALA A 760 -23.09 -29.41 8.03
CA ALA A 760 -24.29 -30.06 8.57
C ALA A 760 -24.02 -31.28 9.49
N ALA A 761 -22.89 -31.97 9.32
CA ALA A 761 -22.51 -33.09 10.18
C ALA A 761 -21.87 -32.66 11.52
N GLN A 762 -21.53 -31.39 11.68
CA GLN A 762 -20.75 -30.88 12.81
C GLN A 762 -21.60 -30.05 13.80
N PHE A 763 -22.83 -29.68 13.46
CA PHE A 763 -23.66 -28.88 14.36
C PHE A 763 -25.08 -29.43 14.49
N ARG A 764 -25.76 -29.02 15.58
CA ARG A 764 -27.18 -29.22 15.81
C ARG A 764 -27.83 -27.93 16.24
N VAL A 765 -29.06 -27.69 15.75
CA VAL A 765 -29.87 -26.52 16.10
C VAL A 765 -30.99 -26.91 17.02
N HIS A 766 -31.20 -26.17 18.09
CA HIS A 766 -32.20 -26.35 19.10
C HIS A 766 -33.18 -25.19 19.15
N ALA A 767 -34.47 -25.48 18.92
CA ALA A 767 -35.55 -24.48 18.94
C ALA A 767 -35.98 -24.15 20.39
N VAL A 768 -35.04 -23.64 21.20
CA VAL A 768 -35.23 -23.42 22.62
C VAL A 768 -34.51 -22.14 23.06
N ALA A 769 -35.10 -21.40 23.99
CA ALA A 769 -34.45 -20.28 24.65
C ALA A 769 -33.68 -20.78 25.87
N ALA A 770 -32.47 -20.30 26.07
CA ALA A 770 -31.75 -20.51 27.31
C ALA A 770 -32.24 -19.50 28.37
N GLY A 771 -32.41 -19.97 29.60
CA GLY A 771 -32.93 -19.14 30.68
C GLY A 771 -32.57 -19.62 32.06
N ARG A 772 -33.08 -18.95 33.09
CA ARG A 772 -32.86 -19.27 34.51
C ARG A 772 -33.57 -20.53 34.97
N GLN A 773 -34.66 -20.91 34.29
CA GLN A 773 -35.49 -22.06 34.59
C GLN A 773 -35.89 -22.78 33.31
N SER A 774 -35.97 -24.10 33.38
CA SER A 774 -36.56 -24.93 32.34
C SER A 774 -38.07 -24.84 32.37
N ALA A 775 -38.74 -24.56 31.25
CA ALA A 775 -40.20 -24.49 31.15
C ALA A 775 -40.65 -24.85 29.72
N ASP A 776 -41.87 -25.47 29.64
CA ASP A 776 -42.43 -25.88 28.36
C ASP A 776 -42.75 -24.71 27.42
N ALA A 777 -43.07 -23.53 27.98
CA ALA A 777 -43.38 -22.33 27.20
C ALA A 777 -43.07 -21.06 27.98
N VAL A 778 -42.29 -20.19 27.42
CA VAL A 778 -42.03 -18.81 27.88
C VAL A 778 -42.34 -17.83 26.74
N GLU A 779 -42.61 -16.58 27.09
CA GLU A 779 -42.75 -15.52 26.11
C GLU A 779 -41.40 -15.11 25.55
N PHE A 780 -41.30 -15.06 24.23
CA PHE A 780 -40.11 -14.64 23.49
C PHE A 780 -40.53 -13.50 22.56
N HIS A 781 -39.90 -12.35 22.74
CA HIS A 781 -40.22 -11.12 22.02
C HIS A 781 -39.33 -11.01 20.77
N GLN A 782 -39.98 -11.16 19.60
CA GLN A 782 -39.31 -10.88 18.33
C GLN A 782 -39.16 -9.40 18.12
N SER A 783 -37.95 -8.90 17.93
CA SER A 783 -37.67 -7.50 17.57
C SER A 783 -37.90 -7.24 16.10
N SER A 784 -38.32 -6.02 15.80
CA SER A 784 -38.36 -5.50 14.42
C SER A 784 -36.94 -5.32 13.84
N ILE A 785 -35.92 -5.32 14.67
CA ILE A 785 -34.50 -5.27 14.30
C ILE A 785 -33.93 -6.69 14.47
N GLN A 786 -33.40 -7.22 13.39
CA GLN A 786 -32.84 -8.58 13.36
C GLN A 786 -31.65 -8.72 14.32
N GLY A 787 -31.63 -9.81 15.09
CA GLY A 787 -30.59 -10.08 16.10
C GLY A 787 -30.88 -9.51 17.49
N LEU A 788 -31.96 -8.78 17.69
CA LEU A 788 -32.34 -8.19 18.98
C LEU A 788 -33.61 -8.82 19.59
N SER A 789 -33.86 -10.09 19.32
CA SER A 789 -35.01 -10.84 19.86
C SER A 789 -34.60 -11.55 21.13
N GLY A 790 -35.44 -11.50 22.21
CA GLY A 790 -35.05 -12.04 23.50
C GLY A 790 -36.25 -12.41 24.39
N LEU A 791 -35.96 -12.88 25.64
CA LEU A 791 -36.96 -13.17 26.67
C LEU A 791 -37.61 -11.91 27.26
N GLY A 792 -37.26 -10.75 26.80
CA GLY A 792 -37.82 -9.44 27.16
C GLY A 792 -37.94 -8.53 25.97
N GLU A 793 -38.57 -7.35 26.15
CA GLU A 793 -38.67 -6.34 25.13
C GLU A 793 -37.27 -5.76 24.84
N SER A 794 -36.91 -5.62 23.53
CA SER A 794 -35.65 -4.99 23.13
C SER A 794 -35.72 -3.49 23.42
N PRO A 795 -34.64 -2.89 23.98
CA PRO A 795 -34.57 -1.45 24.21
C PRO A 795 -34.41 -0.64 22.91
N PHE A 796 -34.12 -1.29 21.77
CA PHE A 796 -33.76 -0.61 20.51
C PHE A 796 -34.76 -0.79 19.37
N GLY A 797 -35.70 -1.74 19.49
CA GLY A 797 -36.66 -2.03 18.43
C GLY A 797 -38.04 -2.30 18.99
N ALA A 798 -39.08 -2.04 18.18
CA ALA A 798 -40.45 -2.42 18.56
C ALA A 798 -40.57 -3.94 18.54
N THR A 799 -41.27 -4.53 19.50
CA THR A 799 -41.69 -5.93 19.47
C THR A 799 -42.59 -6.16 18.25
N ALA A 800 -42.14 -6.92 17.29
CA ALA A 800 -42.88 -7.25 16.08
C ALA A 800 -43.93 -8.36 16.35
N SER A 801 -43.57 -9.33 17.16
CA SER A 801 -44.47 -10.39 17.63
C SER A 801 -43.97 -11.03 18.94
N VAL A 802 -44.83 -11.72 19.65
CA VAL A 802 -44.48 -12.51 20.83
C VAL A 802 -44.74 -13.96 20.52
N LEU A 803 -43.71 -14.78 20.61
CA LEU A 803 -43.78 -16.22 20.41
C LEU A 803 -43.85 -16.96 21.76
N ARG A 804 -44.39 -18.13 21.77
CA ARG A 804 -44.26 -19.06 22.89
C ARG A 804 -43.24 -20.14 22.52
N VAL A 805 -42.12 -20.17 23.24
CA VAL A 805 -41.03 -21.10 22.98
C VAL A 805 -40.66 -21.85 24.25
N PRO A 806 -40.16 -23.09 24.18
CA PRO A 806 -39.62 -23.76 25.35
C PRO A 806 -38.37 -23.04 25.86
N SER A 807 -38.14 -23.08 27.20
CA SER A 807 -36.89 -22.61 27.78
C SER A 807 -36.16 -23.74 28.50
N ILE A 808 -34.84 -23.66 28.56
CA ILE A 808 -33.99 -24.66 29.21
C ILE A 808 -32.87 -23.99 29.99
N THR A 809 -32.48 -24.54 31.13
CA THR A 809 -31.25 -24.13 31.81
C THR A 809 -30.04 -24.73 31.11
N LEU A 810 -28.87 -24.09 31.16
CA LEU A 810 -27.62 -24.67 30.61
C LEU A 810 -27.30 -26.01 31.31
N LYS A 811 -27.55 -26.13 32.64
CA LYS A 811 -27.38 -27.35 33.36
C LYS A 811 -28.22 -28.51 32.78
N ASP A 812 -29.49 -28.28 32.52
CA ASP A 812 -30.41 -29.31 31.98
C ASP A 812 -30.08 -29.62 30.53
N PHE A 813 -29.76 -28.59 29.73
CA PHE A 813 -29.35 -28.74 28.34
C PHE A 813 -28.11 -29.63 28.19
N LEU A 814 -27.03 -29.30 28.90
CA LEU A 814 -25.79 -30.08 28.86
C LEU A 814 -25.99 -31.51 29.34
N ALA A 815 -26.86 -31.71 30.37
CA ALA A 815 -27.21 -33.02 30.84
C ALA A 815 -27.99 -33.82 29.79
N GLN A 816 -28.99 -33.23 29.12
CA GLN A 816 -29.77 -33.88 28.04
C GLN A 816 -28.91 -34.22 26.82
N ARG A 817 -27.88 -33.39 26.55
CA ARG A 817 -26.97 -33.59 25.44
C ARG A 817 -25.75 -34.45 25.81
N GLU A 818 -25.63 -34.89 27.05
CA GLU A 818 -24.52 -35.70 27.60
C GLU A 818 -23.15 -35.01 27.42
N ILE A 819 -23.14 -33.65 27.43
CA ILE A 819 -21.92 -32.86 27.30
C ILE A 819 -21.25 -32.75 28.68
N THR A 820 -20.05 -33.33 28.79
CA THR A 820 -19.21 -33.29 29.99
C THR A 820 -17.97 -32.37 29.80
N ASP A 821 -17.55 -32.21 28.56
CA ASP A 821 -16.38 -31.40 28.17
C ASP A 821 -16.83 -30.31 27.20
N LEU A 822 -16.70 -29.08 27.62
CA LEU A 822 -17.09 -27.91 26.84
C LEU A 822 -15.86 -26.97 26.68
N ASP A 823 -15.42 -26.81 25.46
CA ASP A 823 -14.24 -25.95 25.17
C ASP A 823 -14.64 -24.47 25.16
N PHE A 824 -15.79 -24.15 24.55
CA PHE A 824 -16.22 -22.75 24.41
C PHE A 824 -17.74 -22.61 24.61
N LEU A 825 -18.11 -21.67 25.47
CA LEU A 825 -19.49 -21.24 25.68
C LEU A 825 -19.64 -19.77 25.25
N LYS A 826 -20.52 -19.51 24.29
CA LYS A 826 -20.96 -18.17 23.97
C LYS A 826 -22.37 -17.96 24.48
N ILE A 827 -22.63 -16.81 25.10
CA ILE A 827 -23.95 -16.42 25.58
C ILE A 827 -24.25 -15.01 25.07
N ASP A 828 -25.36 -14.89 24.36
CA ASP A 828 -25.90 -13.63 23.87
C ASP A 828 -27.43 -13.78 23.90
N ALA A 829 -27.98 -13.43 25.03
CA ALA A 829 -29.38 -13.65 25.38
C ALA A 829 -30.14 -12.34 25.58
N GLU A 830 -29.65 -11.25 24.95
CA GLU A 830 -30.29 -9.96 24.88
C GLU A 830 -30.75 -9.45 26.27
N GLY A 831 -29.78 -9.34 27.19
CA GLY A 831 -29.96 -8.85 28.56
C GLY A 831 -30.24 -9.92 29.62
N TYR A 832 -30.34 -11.19 29.25
CA TYR A 832 -30.48 -12.35 30.17
C TYR A 832 -29.16 -13.12 30.32
N ASP A 833 -28.06 -12.63 29.80
CA ASP A 833 -26.76 -13.30 29.67
C ASP A 833 -26.23 -13.83 31.01
N PHE A 834 -26.30 -13.02 32.07
CA PHE A 834 -25.83 -13.40 33.38
C PHE A 834 -26.76 -14.45 34.04
N ASP A 835 -28.08 -14.34 33.81
CA ASP A 835 -29.05 -15.34 34.28
C ASP A 835 -28.81 -16.72 33.60
N VAL A 836 -28.54 -16.71 32.31
CA VAL A 836 -28.20 -17.91 31.54
C VAL A 836 -26.86 -18.50 32.02
N MET A 837 -25.82 -17.68 32.18
CA MET A 837 -24.51 -18.12 32.68
C MET A 837 -24.63 -18.76 34.08
N GLU A 838 -25.42 -18.17 34.97
CA GLU A 838 -25.63 -18.70 36.33
C GLU A 838 -26.48 -19.99 36.36
N SER A 839 -27.21 -20.28 35.29
CA SER A 839 -27.93 -21.58 35.18
C SER A 839 -27.00 -22.79 34.92
N LEU A 840 -25.70 -22.52 34.62
CA LEU A 840 -24.68 -23.57 34.44
C LEU A 840 -24.18 -24.13 35.77
N ASP A 841 -24.08 -25.43 35.85
CA ASP A 841 -23.42 -26.12 36.95
C ASP A 841 -21.90 -26.25 36.72
N PHE A 842 -21.14 -25.25 37.17
CA PHE A 842 -19.69 -25.21 37.00
C PHE A 842 -18.92 -26.34 37.78
N HIS A 843 -19.56 -27.06 38.68
CA HIS A 843 -18.95 -28.25 39.31
C HIS A 843 -19.01 -29.47 38.40
N ARG A 844 -20.00 -29.52 37.50
CA ARG A 844 -20.18 -30.63 36.57
C ARG A 844 -19.53 -30.38 35.23
N VAL A 845 -19.71 -29.18 34.66
CA VAL A 845 -19.11 -28.78 33.37
C VAL A 845 -18.45 -27.41 33.56
N LYS A 846 -17.15 -27.36 33.29
CA LYS A 846 -16.36 -26.13 33.38
C LYS A 846 -15.86 -25.77 31.98
N PRO A 847 -16.53 -24.85 31.25
CA PRO A 847 -16.06 -24.42 29.94
C PRO A 847 -14.63 -23.85 30.01
N GLU A 848 -13.80 -24.10 29.00
CA GLU A 848 -12.46 -23.51 29.01
C GLU A 848 -12.52 -22.00 28.76
N LEU A 849 -13.36 -21.55 27.82
CA LEU A 849 -13.63 -20.11 27.59
C LEU A 849 -15.13 -19.84 27.66
N VAL A 850 -15.49 -18.65 28.17
CA VAL A 850 -16.88 -18.16 28.17
C VAL A 850 -16.88 -16.73 27.63
N LEU A 851 -17.66 -16.46 26.58
CA LEU A 851 -17.87 -15.13 26.00
C LEU A 851 -19.33 -14.73 26.27
N ILE A 852 -19.51 -13.55 26.90
CA ILE A 852 -20.85 -13.00 27.15
C ILE A 852 -20.91 -11.54 26.76
N GLU A 853 -22.09 -11.07 26.33
CA GLU A 853 -22.36 -9.66 26.09
C GLU A 853 -22.82 -8.97 27.38
N TYR A 854 -22.54 -7.65 27.49
CA TYR A 854 -23.11 -6.78 28.51
C TYR A 854 -23.47 -5.40 27.94
N GLY A 855 -24.52 -4.76 28.52
CA GLY A 855 -24.88 -3.41 28.09
C GLY A 855 -25.72 -2.70 29.15
N ALA A 856 -25.33 -1.46 29.50
CA ALA A 856 -26.05 -0.62 30.47
C ALA A 856 -27.50 -0.27 30.03
N HIS A 857 -27.80 -0.42 28.75
CA HIS A 857 -29.15 -0.26 28.20
C HIS A 857 -30.10 -1.42 28.55
N PHE A 858 -29.59 -2.57 28.98
CA PHE A 858 -30.43 -3.64 29.50
C PHE A 858 -30.69 -3.45 30.99
N SER A 859 -31.93 -3.38 31.38
CA SER A 859 -32.33 -3.10 32.78
C SER A 859 -31.76 -4.08 33.81
N ARG A 860 -31.36 -5.28 33.39
CA ARG A 860 -30.79 -6.35 34.24
C ARG A 860 -29.25 -6.33 34.28
N GLN A 861 -28.60 -5.60 33.40
CA GLN A 861 -27.13 -5.59 33.30
C GLN A 861 -26.55 -4.28 33.85
N THR A 862 -26.96 -3.94 35.07
CA THR A 862 -26.41 -2.80 35.79
C THR A 862 -24.90 -2.98 36.07
N PRO A 863 -24.13 -1.88 36.25
CA PRO A 863 -22.72 -1.97 36.63
C PRO A 863 -22.45 -2.90 37.83
N ALA A 864 -23.37 -2.92 38.81
CA ALA A 864 -23.29 -3.82 39.95
C ALA A 864 -23.44 -5.28 39.53
N ALA A 865 -24.32 -5.59 38.58
CA ALA A 865 -24.56 -6.96 38.08
C ALA A 865 -23.31 -7.44 37.27
N VAL A 866 -22.73 -6.56 36.43
CA VAL A 866 -21.50 -6.88 35.72
C VAL A 866 -20.35 -7.19 36.66
N ASN A 867 -20.13 -6.33 37.65
CA ASN A 867 -19.07 -6.54 38.66
C ASN A 867 -19.32 -7.79 39.50
N ALA A 868 -20.58 -8.11 39.83
CA ALA A 868 -20.94 -9.35 40.52
C ALA A 868 -20.66 -10.60 39.67
N ALA A 869 -20.96 -10.56 38.38
CA ALA A 869 -20.65 -11.64 37.42
C ALA A 869 -19.13 -11.88 37.33
N ILE A 870 -18.33 -10.83 37.21
CA ILE A 870 -16.86 -10.95 37.21
C ILE A 870 -16.36 -11.56 38.51
N ALA A 871 -16.83 -11.09 39.68
CA ALA A 871 -16.42 -11.61 40.98
C ALA A 871 -16.81 -13.06 41.15
N ASN A 872 -18.02 -13.47 40.73
CA ASN A 872 -18.50 -14.83 40.76
C ASN A 872 -17.65 -15.77 39.87
N MET A 873 -17.27 -15.30 38.67
CA MET A 873 -16.40 -16.07 37.80
C MET A 873 -14.97 -16.17 38.31
N ALA A 874 -14.46 -15.10 38.95
CA ALA A 874 -13.15 -15.10 39.61
C ALA A 874 -13.12 -16.15 40.74
N ALA A 875 -14.20 -16.24 41.57
CA ALA A 875 -14.32 -17.26 42.60
C ALA A 875 -14.34 -18.70 42.03
N ARG A 876 -14.75 -18.90 40.78
CA ARG A 876 -14.73 -20.17 40.04
C ARG A 876 -13.40 -20.44 39.33
N GLY A 877 -12.40 -19.53 39.45
CA GLY A 877 -11.05 -19.66 38.87
C GLY A 877 -10.94 -19.18 37.46
N TYR A 878 -11.72 -18.14 37.08
CA TYR A 878 -11.59 -17.44 35.79
C TYR A 878 -11.01 -16.06 35.97
N GLY A 879 -10.14 -15.62 35.03
CA GLY A 879 -9.83 -14.24 34.74
C GLY A 879 -10.82 -13.66 33.73
N ALA A 880 -10.82 -12.34 33.57
CA ALA A 880 -11.73 -11.64 32.67
C ALA A 880 -10.98 -10.63 31.77
N LEU A 881 -11.27 -10.67 30.47
CA LEU A 881 -10.97 -9.60 29.52
C LEU A 881 -12.26 -8.88 29.19
N VAL A 882 -12.33 -7.58 29.48
CA VAL A 882 -13.55 -6.79 29.28
C VAL A 882 -13.31 -5.79 28.16
N PHE A 883 -14.07 -5.90 27.10
CA PHE A 883 -14.01 -5.03 25.90
C PHE A 883 -15.17 -4.04 25.96
N GLY A 884 -14.87 -2.76 26.09
CA GLY A 884 -15.87 -1.69 26.13
C GLY A 884 -15.95 -0.96 24.80
N TYR A 885 -17.17 -0.74 24.31
CA TYR A 885 -17.43 -0.06 23.04
C TYR A 885 -18.22 1.24 23.23
N SER A 886 -17.99 2.21 22.35
CA SER A 886 -18.87 3.37 22.16
C SER A 886 -19.65 3.21 20.87
N ASP A 887 -20.89 3.68 20.92
CA ASP A 887 -21.79 3.82 19.78
C ASP A 887 -21.86 5.27 19.34
N ASP A 888 -21.00 5.78 18.53
CA ASP A 888 -20.97 7.17 18.04
C ASP A 888 -22.32 7.65 17.38
N GLY A 889 -23.47 7.18 17.89
CA GLY A 889 -24.85 7.45 17.43
C GLY A 889 -25.27 6.59 16.23
N ASN A 890 -24.53 5.54 15.92
CA ASN A 890 -24.77 4.66 14.77
C ASN A 890 -25.94 3.68 15.00
N PHE A 891 -26.28 3.33 16.23
CA PHE A 891 -27.47 2.54 16.56
C PHE A 891 -28.75 3.14 15.99
N LYS A 892 -28.91 4.46 16.10
CA LYS A 892 -30.08 5.18 15.56
C LYS A 892 -30.16 5.14 14.02
N ARG A 893 -29.07 4.76 13.34
CA ARG A 893 -28.95 4.67 11.88
C ARG A 893 -28.93 3.25 11.35
N ALA A 894 -29.22 2.25 12.20
CA ALA A 894 -29.11 0.82 11.88
C ALA A 894 -27.76 0.39 11.30
N ARG A 895 -26.68 1.03 11.71
CA ARG A 895 -25.31 0.68 11.36
C ARG A 895 -24.60 0.15 12.60
N TRP A 896 -24.28 -1.12 12.59
CA TRP A 896 -23.56 -1.84 13.65
C TRP A 896 -22.04 -1.58 13.59
N VAL A 897 -21.64 -0.32 13.73
CA VAL A 897 -20.22 0.07 13.75
C VAL A 897 -19.90 0.53 15.18
N TYR A 898 -19.21 -0.33 15.88
CA TYR A 898 -18.74 -0.07 17.24
C TYR A 898 -17.28 0.39 17.21
N ARG A 899 -16.91 1.23 18.16
CA ARG A 899 -15.55 1.63 18.39
C ARG A 899 -15.08 1.06 19.73
N LEU A 900 -14.01 0.26 19.71
CA LEU A 900 -13.35 -0.18 20.94
C LEU A 900 -12.74 1.03 21.64
N THR A 901 -13.22 1.35 22.82
CA THR A 901 -12.76 2.48 23.61
C THR A 901 -11.94 2.05 24.81
N GLU A 902 -12.20 0.88 25.36
CA GLU A 902 -11.62 0.40 26.60
C GLU A 902 -11.36 -1.10 26.56
N LEU A 903 -10.29 -1.51 27.24
CA LEU A 903 -9.94 -2.90 27.47
C LEU A 903 -9.42 -3.04 28.89
N TRP A 904 -10.11 -3.78 29.73
CA TRP A 904 -9.69 -4.11 31.10
C TRP A 904 -9.23 -5.57 31.19
N ILE A 905 -8.15 -5.80 31.88
CA ILE A 905 -7.51 -7.12 32.07
C ILE A 905 -7.58 -7.47 33.54
N ASP A 906 -8.36 -8.49 33.88
CA ASP A 906 -8.64 -8.92 35.25
C ASP A 906 -9.04 -7.76 36.18
N PRO A 907 -10.02 -6.93 35.80
CA PRO A 907 -10.35 -5.75 36.59
C PRO A 907 -11.01 -6.14 37.91
N PRO A 908 -10.67 -5.49 39.04
CA PRO A 908 -11.40 -5.69 40.31
C PRO A 908 -12.81 -5.11 40.25
N THR A 909 -13.00 -4.06 39.47
CA THR A 909 -14.28 -3.40 39.17
C THR A 909 -14.24 -2.77 37.80
N VAL A 910 -15.36 -2.80 37.09
CA VAL A 910 -15.60 -2.09 35.84
C VAL A 910 -16.47 -0.88 36.13
N THR A 911 -16.04 0.31 35.74
CA THR A 911 -16.84 1.51 35.79
C THR A 911 -17.52 1.70 34.44
N GLN A 912 -18.84 1.78 34.43
CA GLN A 912 -19.64 2.02 33.23
C GLN A 912 -20.40 3.35 33.37
N ASP A 913 -20.48 4.11 32.31
CA ASP A 913 -21.50 5.13 32.15
C ASP A 913 -22.78 4.51 31.50
N GLU A 914 -23.87 5.28 31.46
CA GLU A 914 -25.18 4.80 30.94
C GLU A 914 -25.18 4.43 29.44
N ALA A 915 -24.08 4.69 28.73
CA ALA A 915 -23.94 4.41 27.29
C ALA A 915 -22.99 3.25 27.01
N SER A 916 -22.29 2.67 28.00
CA SER A 916 -21.32 1.61 27.75
C SER A 916 -21.96 0.23 27.58
N PHE A 917 -21.45 -0.49 26.61
CA PHE A 917 -21.77 -1.90 26.35
C PHE A 917 -20.50 -2.61 25.84
N GLY A 918 -20.50 -3.92 25.80
CA GLY A 918 -19.32 -4.64 25.37
C GLY A 918 -19.41 -6.15 25.57
N ASN A 919 -18.23 -6.78 25.55
CA ASN A 919 -18.05 -8.19 25.72
C ASN A 919 -17.14 -8.51 26.91
N ILE A 920 -17.41 -9.63 27.59
CA ILE A 920 -16.53 -10.19 28.61
C ILE A 920 -16.11 -11.58 28.16
N LEU A 921 -14.80 -11.77 28.00
CA LEU A 921 -14.21 -13.08 27.73
C LEU A 921 -13.57 -13.60 29.03
N PHE A 922 -14.17 -14.64 29.60
CA PHE A 922 -13.62 -15.34 30.74
C PHE A 922 -12.68 -16.45 30.30
N TYR A 923 -11.54 -16.56 30.96
CA TYR A 923 -10.50 -17.56 30.67
C TYR A 923 -9.94 -18.15 32.00
N PRO A 924 -9.41 -19.39 32.04
CA PRO A 924 -8.90 -19.99 33.29
C PRO A 924 -7.78 -19.13 33.89
N THR A 925 -7.94 -18.81 35.22
CA THR A 925 -6.92 -18.06 35.95
C THR A 925 -5.59 -18.84 35.96
N GLY A 926 -4.48 -18.13 35.65
CA GLY A 926 -3.15 -18.76 35.54
C GLY A 926 -2.84 -19.30 34.14
N ASN A 927 -3.80 -19.36 33.23
CA ASN A 927 -3.54 -19.67 31.84
C ASN A 927 -2.99 -18.42 31.10
N THR A 928 -1.66 -18.38 30.94
CA THR A 928 -0.99 -17.25 30.27
C THR A 928 -1.19 -17.25 28.76
N ARG A 929 -1.64 -18.34 28.16
CA ARG A 929 -1.81 -18.48 26.69
C ARG A 929 -2.82 -17.47 26.13
N MET A 930 -3.98 -17.26 26.80
CA MET A 930 -4.95 -16.24 26.36
C MET A 930 -4.35 -14.85 26.43
N LEU A 931 -3.64 -14.52 27.50
CA LEU A 931 -2.99 -13.23 27.66
C LEU A 931 -1.86 -13.01 26.63
N ILE A 932 -1.10 -14.06 26.28
CA ILE A 932 -0.11 -14.00 25.21
C ILE A 932 -0.79 -13.82 23.84
N THR A 933 -1.89 -14.51 23.58
CA THR A 933 -2.65 -14.32 22.33
C THR A 933 -3.13 -12.87 22.19
N LEU A 934 -3.65 -12.30 23.27
CA LEU A 934 -4.01 -10.87 23.31
C LEU A 934 -2.79 -9.95 23.13
N GLN A 935 -1.66 -10.24 23.79
CA GLN A 935 -0.43 -9.44 23.65
C GLN A 935 0.07 -9.45 22.19
N VAL A 936 0.08 -10.61 21.52
CA VAL A 936 0.45 -10.72 20.10
C VAL A 936 -0.49 -9.90 19.22
N LEU A 937 -1.79 -9.93 19.50
CA LEU A 937 -2.75 -9.10 18.77
C LEU A 937 -2.49 -7.61 18.96
N LEU A 938 -2.29 -7.16 20.19
CA LEU A 938 -2.02 -5.75 20.50
C LEU A 938 -0.67 -5.30 19.91
N ASP A 939 0.37 -6.14 20.00
CA ASP A 939 1.68 -5.85 19.38
C ASP A 939 1.57 -5.74 17.85
N THR A 940 0.69 -6.52 17.23
CA THR A 940 0.38 -6.41 15.78
C THR A 940 -0.21 -5.04 15.42
N CYS A 941 -0.88 -4.39 16.36
CA CYS A 941 -1.50 -3.08 16.19
C CYS A 941 -0.59 -1.92 16.63
N ASP A 942 0.55 -2.21 17.26
CA ASP A 942 1.53 -1.22 17.72
C ASP A 942 2.56 -0.89 16.61
N SER A 943 3.43 0.07 16.88
CA SER A 943 4.54 0.38 15.98
C SER A 943 5.59 -0.74 16.01
N PRO A 944 6.05 -1.28 14.86
CA PRO A 944 7.10 -2.30 14.84
C PRO A 944 8.38 -1.85 15.57
N SER A 945 8.74 -0.57 15.49
CA SER A 945 9.91 -0.03 16.21
C SER A 945 9.79 -0.15 17.75
N GLU A 946 8.57 -0.03 18.30
CA GLU A 946 8.31 -0.22 19.72
C GLU A 946 8.34 -1.70 20.12
N VAL A 947 7.73 -2.55 19.30
CA VAL A 947 7.68 -3.99 19.54
C VAL A 947 9.08 -4.61 19.52
N TRP A 948 9.94 -4.19 18.60
CA TRP A 948 11.29 -4.75 18.43
C TRP A 948 12.34 -4.08 19.32
N ALA A 949 12.10 -2.87 19.85
CA ALA A 949 13.01 -2.19 20.79
C ALA A 949 13.13 -2.91 22.15
N ASP A 950 12.04 -3.54 22.60
CA ASP A 950 12.02 -4.31 23.85
C ASP A 950 12.64 -5.72 23.74
N ALA A 951 13.06 -6.14 22.55
CA ALA A 951 13.77 -7.38 22.34
C ALA A 951 15.28 -7.12 22.64
N PRO A 952 15.90 -7.79 23.66
CA PRO A 952 17.32 -7.58 23.92
C PRO A 952 18.13 -7.94 22.68
N SER A 953 19.05 -7.05 22.33
CA SER A 953 20.20 -7.41 21.49
C SER A 953 21.08 -8.36 22.32
N ASP A 954 21.15 -9.61 21.90
CA ASP A 954 22.15 -10.55 22.42
C ASP A 954 23.55 -10.13 22.03
#